data_808bf7abd39a34949714f1524743383b
#
_entry.id   808bf7abd39a34949714f1524743383b
#
_cell.length_a   1.000
_cell.length_b   1.000
_cell.length_c   1.000
_cell.angle_alpha   90.00
_cell.angle_beta   90.00
_cell.angle_gamma   90.00
#
_symmetry.space_group_name_H-M   'P 1'
#
loop_
_entity.id
_entity.type
_entity.pdbx_description
1 polymer ?
#
loop_
_entity_poly.entity_id
_entity_poly.type
_entity_poly.pdbx_seq_one_letter_code
_entity_poly.pdbx_strand_id
1 'polypeptide(L)'
;MTALDNVHVVDDKKYKEAATIVTDYIKNTNFQFESNEADIEESRKQFLENFSPEKLENIPDSELLKSIFLNADDNSSNSLCHYLEYAKKSRAYFGAITGGSAYKYGLFRKKEDSCWYAGSNQNPQKLTEDEALKLGKDIRDRLVKGAKFVKSCKLNDLSDYVKMHNELQNILDKYLDYSWIQKYLQMTNSGKLSTWYSDDWQRHILRGLQIKPDSRYYVRSGQLALITKYTDLPSTHFDEAVYAKFGNIKKFYRLNTKDDKTRSEWAEKKKVAIGFGKIGPLTNFIKGKNKLLSSNDIVDDVHEKYFKNESDKKKAKQKAREIAAFYNTNADSVIVATSDSVLVALINNVGNYEYDLSSEMAHCKEAKWNYCFSKDEKLPTKTKGDQSSFYKINDEENLLFLYKKYYYDLTDNNSEIKEAHDHSGVAEQSKIVYETKFKSIFEYNRIAFGAPGTGKSWTINKDLGTLIGKDNETDYERVTFHPDYSYANFVGTYKPTPCYEEGKNSITYKYVPGPFMRVYVKALKNASTLNVKPYVLVIEEINRANVAAVFGDVFQLLDRDEKGVSEYPIEASEDIKNFLAAELGGSPDDYAKIRIPNNMFIWATMNSADQGVFPMDTAFKRRWDFTYIGINKEDGDISGKYVTLGKDSDQKVEWNKLRKAINNFLAKSKINEDKQLGPYFIPRKIVVPENGDEIKRDVFINTFKNKVIMYLFEDAAKQKRSSIFAGCNDKCNRYSEICDEFDNKGIKIFHNDIVSETLVKNTTGNAPIIPASEKVQE
;
A
#
# COMPACT_ATOMS: atom_id res chain seq x y z
N MET A 1 51.08 -20.42 -0.91
CA MET A 1 50.11 -21.05 -1.83
C MET A 1 48.89 -21.36 -0.98
N THR A 2 47.97 -20.43 -0.93
CA THR A 2 46.81 -20.43 -0.04
C THR A 2 45.57 -20.50 -0.89
N ALA A 3 44.67 -21.33 -0.54
CA ALA A 3 43.23 -21.53 -0.83
C ALA A 3 42.50 -20.65 -1.92
N LEU A 4 43.19 -20.15 -2.92
CA LEU A 4 42.67 -19.29 -4.00
C LEU A 4 42.29 -20.02 -5.29
N ASP A 5 42.58 -21.35 -5.36
CA ASP A 5 42.50 -22.07 -6.61
C ASP A 5 41.25 -22.95 -6.83
N ASN A 6 40.20 -22.79 -5.99
CA ASN A 6 38.91 -23.42 -6.18
C ASN A 6 37.80 -22.45 -6.53
N VAL A 7 38.06 -21.46 -7.40
CA VAL A 7 36.97 -20.79 -8.12
C VAL A 7 36.57 -21.76 -9.23
N HIS A 8 35.58 -22.61 -8.97
CA HIS A 8 34.88 -23.31 -10.04
C HIS A 8 34.45 -22.24 -11.04
N VAL A 9 34.93 -22.31 -12.27
CA VAL A 9 34.38 -21.64 -13.44
C VAL A 9 32.88 -22.00 -13.42
N VAL A 10 32.07 -21.11 -12.91
CA VAL A 10 30.62 -21.32 -12.88
C VAL A 10 30.20 -21.29 -14.33
N ASP A 11 29.77 -22.43 -14.81
CA ASP A 11 29.38 -22.70 -16.16
C ASP A 11 28.36 -21.63 -16.64
N ASP A 12 28.72 -20.83 -17.61
CA ASP A 12 27.89 -19.82 -18.33
C ASP A 12 26.50 -20.38 -18.68
N LYS A 13 26.41 -21.69 -18.84
CA LYS A 13 25.17 -22.43 -19.10
C LYS A 13 24.12 -22.23 -18.05
N LYS A 14 24.42 -22.21 -16.74
CA LYS A 14 23.46 -22.03 -15.67
C LYS A 14 22.80 -20.64 -15.68
N TYR A 15 23.57 -19.60 -16.03
CA TYR A 15 23.03 -18.24 -16.13
C TYR A 15 22.13 -18.08 -17.37
N LYS A 16 22.45 -18.76 -18.47
CA LYS A 16 21.59 -18.83 -19.66
C LYS A 16 20.30 -19.59 -19.37
N GLU A 17 20.38 -20.72 -18.66
CA GLU A 17 19.20 -21.45 -18.22
C GLU A 17 18.32 -20.58 -17.29
N ALA A 18 18.92 -19.84 -16.35
CA ALA A 18 18.22 -18.91 -15.49
C ALA A 18 17.54 -17.75 -16.29
N ALA A 19 18.21 -17.24 -17.32
CA ALA A 19 17.65 -16.23 -18.23
C ALA A 19 16.44 -16.80 -19.01
N THR A 20 16.54 -18.06 -19.48
CA THR A 20 15.44 -18.75 -20.16
C THR A 20 14.19 -18.85 -19.27
N ILE A 21 14.33 -19.09 -17.96
CA ILE A 21 13.20 -19.08 -17.02
C ILE A 21 12.42 -17.76 -17.05
N VAL A 22 13.12 -16.64 -17.19
CA VAL A 22 12.50 -15.29 -17.22
C VAL A 22 11.85 -15.03 -18.58
N THR A 23 12.58 -15.32 -19.67
CA THR A 23 12.07 -15.10 -21.02
C THR A 23 10.89 -16.00 -21.35
N ASP A 24 10.89 -17.25 -20.90
CA ASP A 24 9.76 -18.18 -21.03
C ASP A 24 8.57 -17.71 -20.20
N TYR A 25 8.80 -17.20 -18.99
CA TYR A 25 7.70 -16.62 -18.19
C TYR A 25 7.05 -15.44 -18.91
N ILE A 26 7.84 -14.50 -19.44
CA ILE A 26 7.34 -13.35 -20.19
C ILE A 26 6.53 -13.81 -21.41
N LYS A 27 7.07 -14.75 -22.18
CA LYS A 27 6.45 -15.29 -23.38
C LYS A 27 5.15 -16.03 -23.07
N ASN A 28 5.18 -16.93 -22.08
CA ASN A 28 4.04 -17.78 -21.74
C ASN A 28 2.90 -17.03 -21.05
N THR A 29 3.21 -15.92 -20.36
CA THR A 29 2.20 -15.06 -19.69
C THR A 29 1.85 -13.82 -20.49
N ASN A 30 2.45 -13.62 -21.67
CA ASN A 30 2.34 -12.38 -22.44
C ASN A 30 2.54 -11.13 -21.55
N PHE A 31 3.58 -11.19 -20.71
CA PHE A 31 3.85 -10.20 -19.67
C PHE A 31 4.06 -8.80 -20.27
N GLN A 32 3.37 -7.80 -19.72
CA GLN A 32 3.48 -6.41 -20.14
C GLN A 32 4.28 -5.62 -19.10
N PHE A 33 5.30 -4.88 -19.56
CA PHE A 33 6.10 -4.04 -18.69
C PHE A 33 5.38 -2.72 -18.38
N GLU A 34 5.47 -2.28 -17.13
CA GLU A 34 4.90 -1.02 -16.67
C GLU A 34 5.83 0.16 -16.93
N SER A 35 7.15 -0.08 -16.92
CA SER A 35 8.15 0.97 -17.07
C SER A 35 8.51 1.26 -18.53
N ASN A 36 8.77 2.54 -18.81
CA ASN A 36 9.23 3.01 -20.11
C ASN A 36 10.75 3.28 -20.06
N GLU A 37 11.53 2.66 -20.95
CA GLU A 37 12.98 2.83 -21.01
C GLU A 37 13.44 4.27 -21.18
N ALA A 38 12.74 5.07 -22.01
CA ALA A 38 13.09 6.46 -22.26
C ALA A 38 12.96 7.30 -20.97
N ASP A 39 11.94 7.06 -20.16
CA ASP A 39 11.72 7.75 -18.89
C ASP A 39 12.76 7.36 -17.84
N ILE A 40 13.19 6.10 -17.86
CA ILE A 40 14.24 5.58 -16.98
C ILE A 40 15.59 6.22 -17.30
N GLU A 41 15.98 6.25 -18.58
CA GLU A 41 17.26 6.83 -19.01
C GLU A 41 17.28 8.35 -18.81
N GLU A 42 16.17 9.05 -19.06
CA GLU A 42 16.04 10.48 -18.75
C GLU A 42 16.16 10.75 -17.24
N SER A 43 15.51 9.93 -16.41
CA SER A 43 15.63 10.06 -14.95
C SER A 43 17.05 9.82 -14.45
N ARG A 44 17.76 8.88 -15.08
CA ARG A 44 19.15 8.60 -14.77
C ARG A 44 20.09 9.71 -15.22
N LYS A 45 19.86 10.28 -16.40
CA LYS A 45 20.60 11.45 -16.89
C LYS A 45 20.46 12.63 -15.93
N GLN A 46 19.24 12.96 -15.50
CA GLN A 46 18.98 13.98 -14.48
C GLN A 46 19.70 13.69 -13.15
N PHE A 47 19.76 12.43 -12.73
CA PHE A 47 20.56 12.03 -11.57
C PHE A 47 22.04 12.30 -11.76
N LEU A 48 22.63 11.92 -12.89
CA LEU A 48 24.05 12.11 -13.18
C LEU A 48 24.46 13.59 -13.34
N GLU A 49 23.55 14.41 -13.84
CA GLU A 49 23.76 15.88 -13.92
C GLU A 49 23.96 16.51 -12.54
N ASN A 50 23.34 15.95 -11.50
CA ASN A 50 23.43 16.47 -10.14
C ASN A 50 24.44 15.72 -9.26
N PHE A 51 24.60 14.41 -9.46
CA PHE A 51 25.28 13.53 -8.51
C PHE A 51 26.31 12.60 -9.16
N SER A 52 26.85 12.95 -10.35
CA SER A 52 27.92 12.15 -10.93
C SER A 52 29.18 12.15 -10.03
N PRO A 53 30.06 11.14 -10.13
CA PRO A 53 31.31 11.11 -9.35
C PRO A 53 32.11 12.36 -9.45
N GLU A 54 32.18 12.98 -10.66
CA GLU A 54 32.86 14.21 -10.92
C GLU A 54 32.24 15.43 -10.21
N LYS A 55 30.90 15.45 -10.11
CA LYS A 55 30.18 16.49 -9.36
C LYS A 55 30.44 16.37 -7.86
N LEU A 56 30.33 15.15 -7.32
CA LEU A 56 30.55 14.91 -5.89
C LEU A 56 31.99 15.24 -5.46
N GLU A 57 32.97 14.92 -6.29
CA GLU A 57 34.39 15.21 -6.03
C GLU A 57 34.67 16.70 -5.88
N ASN A 58 33.96 17.54 -6.63
CA ASN A 58 34.15 18.98 -6.69
C ASN A 58 33.25 19.79 -5.75
N ILE A 59 32.45 19.13 -4.86
CA ILE A 59 31.62 19.83 -3.88
C ILE A 59 32.54 20.56 -2.86
N PRO A 60 32.35 21.88 -2.67
CA PRO A 60 33.08 22.63 -1.64
C PRO A 60 32.78 22.13 -0.23
N ASP A 61 33.73 22.23 0.69
CA ASP A 61 33.58 21.80 2.07
C ASP A 61 32.34 22.39 2.78
N SER A 62 32.08 23.67 2.52
CA SER A 62 30.92 24.39 3.07
C SER A 62 29.56 23.82 2.62
N GLU A 63 29.50 23.09 1.53
CA GLU A 63 28.27 22.53 0.95
C GLU A 63 28.20 21.01 1.09
N LEU A 64 29.32 20.34 1.37
CA LEU A 64 29.45 18.89 1.31
C LEU A 64 28.39 18.14 2.13
N LEU A 65 28.24 18.51 3.39
CA LEU A 65 27.32 17.84 4.31
C LEU A 65 25.87 17.98 3.86
N LYS A 66 25.47 19.17 3.37
CA LYS A 66 24.11 19.46 2.88
C LYS A 66 23.82 18.79 1.55
N SER A 67 24.82 18.69 0.68
CA SER A 67 24.64 18.13 -0.67
C SER A 67 24.58 16.61 -0.69
N ILE A 68 25.19 15.93 0.27
CA ILE A 68 25.27 14.46 0.27
C ILE A 68 24.33 13.86 1.30
N PHE A 69 24.31 14.32 2.55
CA PHE A 69 23.65 13.64 3.65
C PHE A 69 22.28 14.22 3.99
N LEU A 70 21.46 13.43 4.69
CA LEU A 70 20.16 13.87 5.20
C LEU A 70 20.38 14.97 6.25
N ASN A 71 19.78 16.14 5.99
CA ASN A 71 19.72 17.25 6.93
C ASN A 71 18.26 17.51 7.29
N ALA A 72 17.92 17.29 8.57
CA ALA A 72 16.55 17.40 9.02
C ALA A 72 16.00 18.84 9.10
N ASP A 73 16.88 19.85 9.12
CA ASP A 73 16.51 21.27 9.24
C ASP A 73 16.13 21.91 7.90
N ASP A 74 16.56 21.31 6.81
CA ASP A 74 16.21 21.78 5.48
C ASP A 74 15.08 20.97 4.88
N ASN A 75 14.01 21.65 4.43
CA ASN A 75 13.11 21.15 3.41
C ASN A 75 13.86 20.90 2.06
N SER A 76 15.18 20.85 2.08
CA SER A 76 16.02 20.63 0.93
C SER A 76 15.95 19.17 0.49
N SER A 77 14.94 18.92 -0.36
CA SER A 77 14.80 17.74 -1.21
C SER A 77 16.00 17.44 -2.11
N ASN A 78 17.15 18.09 -1.94
CA ASN A 78 18.24 18.16 -2.90
C ASN A 78 19.51 17.40 -2.51
N SER A 79 19.60 16.75 -1.34
CA SER A 79 20.77 15.94 -1.01
C SER A 79 20.75 14.59 -1.74
N LEU A 80 21.95 14.02 -2.00
CA LEU A 80 22.08 12.69 -2.61
C LEU A 80 21.30 11.63 -1.86
N CYS A 81 21.46 11.55 -0.52
CA CYS A 81 20.76 10.57 0.30
C CYS A 81 19.24 10.72 0.25
N HIS A 82 18.74 11.98 0.24
CA HIS A 82 17.32 12.26 0.06
C HIS A 82 16.82 11.82 -1.32
N TYR A 83 17.56 12.14 -2.39
CA TYR A 83 17.20 11.73 -3.74
C TYR A 83 17.11 10.20 -3.86
N LEU A 84 18.11 9.48 -3.35
CA LEU A 84 18.16 8.01 -3.43
C LEU A 84 17.00 7.35 -2.70
N GLU A 85 16.50 7.94 -1.60
CA GLU A 85 15.44 7.35 -0.77
C GLU A 85 14.04 7.84 -1.11
N TYR A 86 13.85 9.15 -1.31
CA TYR A 86 12.53 9.78 -1.33
C TYR A 86 12.07 10.29 -2.69
N ALA A 87 12.98 10.53 -3.65
CA ALA A 87 12.58 11.01 -4.97
C ALA A 87 11.68 9.98 -5.69
N LYS A 88 10.46 10.39 -6.08
CA LYS A 88 9.46 9.50 -6.71
C LYS A 88 10.03 8.73 -7.89
N LYS A 89 10.72 9.42 -8.82
CA LYS A 89 11.35 8.79 -9.99
C LYS A 89 12.46 7.81 -9.59
N SER A 90 13.29 8.17 -8.59
CA SER A 90 14.35 7.29 -8.09
C SER A 90 13.78 6.00 -7.49
N ARG A 91 12.68 6.08 -6.76
CA ARG A 91 12.02 4.89 -6.17
C ARG A 91 11.31 4.05 -7.23
N ALA A 92 10.63 4.68 -8.17
CA ALA A 92 9.87 3.99 -9.21
C ALA A 92 10.79 3.21 -10.16
N TYR A 93 11.90 3.80 -10.60
CA TYR A 93 12.75 3.22 -11.64
C TYR A 93 13.99 2.48 -11.13
N PHE A 94 14.49 2.84 -9.94
CA PHE A 94 15.74 2.30 -9.41
C PHE A 94 15.55 1.60 -8.05
N GLY A 95 14.32 1.31 -7.66
CA GLY A 95 14.01 0.60 -6.41
C GLY A 95 14.16 1.45 -5.15
N ALA A 96 13.62 0.96 -4.03
CA ALA A 96 13.67 1.62 -2.74
C ALA A 96 14.88 1.15 -1.91
N ILE A 97 15.47 2.07 -1.13
CA ILE A 97 16.44 1.72 -0.10
C ILE A 97 15.66 1.25 1.13
N THR A 98 15.91 0.02 1.59
CA THR A 98 15.26 -0.55 2.77
C THR A 98 15.98 -0.17 4.06
N GLY A 99 15.22 0.02 5.14
CA GLY A 99 15.73 0.32 6.48
C GLY A 99 15.10 1.59 7.08
N GLY A 100 14.51 1.48 8.27
CA GLY A 100 13.75 2.56 8.93
C GLY A 100 14.59 3.60 9.70
N SER A 101 15.92 3.49 9.73
CA SER A 101 16.77 4.38 10.51
C SER A 101 17.76 5.17 9.65
N ALA A 102 17.92 6.46 9.94
CA ALA A 102 18.88 7.34 9.28
C ALA A 102 20.35 6.90 9.47
N TYR A 103 20.63 6.06 10.46
CA TYR A 103 21.97 5.46 10.67
C TYR A 103 22.46 4.64 9.47
N LYS A 104 21.57 4.19 8.58
CA LYS A 104 21.94 3.50 7.33
C LYS A 104 22.79 4.36 6.40
N TYR A 105 22.81 5.67 6.55
CA TYR A 105 23.64 6.59 5.75
C TYR A 105 25.06 6.78 6.29
N GLY A 106 25.33 6.29 7.50
CA GLY A 106 26.61 6.44 8.19
C GLY A 106 26.85 7.83 8.79
N LEU A 107 26.18 8.86 8.27
CA LEU A 107 26.20 10.24 8.76
C LEU A 107 24.86 10.91 8.43
N PHE A 108 24.26 11.61 9.40
CA PHE A 108 23.01 12.36 9.23
C PHE A 108 22.82 13.39 10.33
N ARG A 109 22.00 14.42 10.09
CA ARG A 109 21.61 15.43 11.09
C ARG A 109 20.23 15.13 11.64
N LYS A 110 20.10 15.07 12.97
CA LYS A 110 18.81 14.85 13.62
C LYS A 110 17.98 16.12 13.68
N LYS A 111 16.64 15.95 13.59
CA LYS A 111 15.68 17.05 13.63
C LYS A 111 15.49 17.61 15.04
N GLU A 112 15.58 16.74 16.06
CA GLU A 112 15.24 17.09 17.43
C GLU A 112 16.26 18.05 18.08
N ASP A 113 17.54 17.93 17.74
CA ASP A 113 18.62 18.73 18.35
C ASP A 113 19.56 19.38 17.35
N SER A 114 19.23 19.28 16.06
CA SER A 114 20.04 19.86 14.96
C SER A 114 21.50 19.47 14.98
N CYS A 115 21.84 18.30 15.52
CA CYS A 115 23.21 17.81 15.62
C CYS A 115 23.48 16.65 14.65
N TRP A 116 24.76 16.54 14.25
CA TRP A 116 25.23 15.45 13.42
C TRP A 116 25.43 14.17 14.24
N TYR A 117 25.07 13.05 13.63
CA TYR A 117 25.16 11.73 14.23
C TYR A 117 25.76 10.70 13.29
N ALA A 118 26.57 9.79 13.87
CA ALA A 118 27.09 8.59 13.23
C ALA A 118 26.87 7.37 14.14
N GLY A 119 27.42 6.20 13.76
CA GLY A 119 27.32 4.97 14.54
C GLY A 119 26.08 4.14 14.21
N SER A 120 25.42 3.60 15.23
CA SER A 120 24.22 2.78 15.09
C SER A 120 23.12 3.21 16.05
N ASN A 121 21.88 2.71 15.83
CA ASN A 121 20.76 2.93 16.76
C ASN A 121 21.06 2.50 18.21
N GLN A 122 21.89 1.47 18.36
CA GLN A 122 22.26 0.94 19.68
C GLN A 122 23.43 1.72 20.32
N ASN A 123 24.26 2.34 19.48
CA ASN A 123 25.42 3.14 19.93
C ASN A 123 25.53 4.42 19.07
N PRO A 124 24.65 5.42 19.30
CA PRO A 124 24.67 6.68 18.58
C PRO A 124 25.87 7.53 19.01
N GLN A 125 26.59 8.08 18.03
CA GLN A 125 27.72 8.98 18.25
C GLN A 125 27.32 10.38 17.78
N LYS A 126 27.28 11.33 18.71
CA LYS A 126 27.06 12.75 18.41
C LYS A 126 28.38 13.37 18.00
N LEU A 127 28.37 14.11 16.90
CA LEU A 127 29.57 14.71 16.28
C LEU A 127 29.48 16.23 16.29
N THR A 128 30.64 16.88 16.40
CA THR A 128 30.80 18.28 16.05
C THR A 128 30.73 18.49 14.53
N GLU A 129 30.57 19.73 14.08
CA GLU A 129 30.51 20.06 12.64
C GLU A 129 31.81 19.64 11.91
N ASP A 130 32.98 19.88 12.55
CA ASP A 130 34.29 19.49 11.99
C ASP A 130 34.48 17.99 11.90
N GLU A 131 34.04 17.24 12.92
CA GLU A 131 34.07 15.76 12.90
C GLU A 131 33.14 15.21 11.84
N ALA A 132 31.93 15.79 11.71
CA ALA A 132 30.98 15.43 10.67
C ALA A 132 31.52 15.72 9.26
N LEU A 133 32.14 16.88 9.06
CA LEU A 133 32.78 17.25 7.80
C LEU A 133 33.92 16.28 7.43
N LYS A 134 34.79 15.96 8.38
CA LYS A 134 35.87 14.98 8.18
C LYS A 134 35.32 13.60 7.79
N LEU A 135 34.29 13.12 8.49
CA LEU A 135 33.64 11.85 8.20
C LEU A 135 32.93 11.90 6.84
N GLY A 136 32.23 13.00 6.56
CA GLY A 136 31.53 13.20 5.30
C GLY A 136 32.48 13.18 4.09
N LYS A 137 33.67 13.76 4.22
CA LYS A 137 34.73 13.70 3.20
C LYS A 137 35.22 12.27 2.96
N ASP A 138 35.51 11.53 4.03
CA ASP A 138 35.94 10.11 3.92
C ASP A 138 34.88 9.29 3.17
N ILE A 139 33.59 9.44 3.52
CA ILE A 139 32.50 8.72 2.84
C ILE A 139 32.41 9.14 1.36
N ARG A 140 32.42 10.44 1.06
CA ARG A 140 32.38 10.97 -0.30
C ARG A 140 33.54 10.44 -1.16
N ASP A 141 34.77 10.51 -0.65
CA ASP A 141 35.97 10.15 -1.41
C ASP A 141 35.98 8.64 -1.72
N ARG A 142 35.55 7.80 -0.78
CA ARG A 142 35.36 6.35 -0.98
C ARG A 142 34.27 6.07 -1.99
N LEU A 143 33.13 6.76 -1.90
CA LEU A 143 32.01 6.64 -2.83
C LEU A 143 32.41 6.97 -4.26
N VAL A 144 33.10 8.11 -4.47
CA VAL A 144 33.62 8.55 -5.76
C VAL A 144 34.64 7.56 -6.32
N LYS A 145 35.60 7.13 -5.49
CA LYS A 145 36.63 6.16 -5.89
C LYS A 145 35.99 4.83 -6.27
N GLY A 146 35.00 4.35 -5.49
CA GLY A 146 34.27 3.11 -5.79
C GLY A 146 33.51 3.22 -7.12
N ALA A 147 32.81 4.32 -7.38
CA ALA A 147 32.07 4.53 -8.62
C ALA A 147 32.98 4.58 -9.86
N LYS A 148 34.09 5.32 -9.79
CA LYS A 148 35.12 5.37 -10.86
C LYS A 148 35.75 4.01 -11.10
N PHE A 149 36.02 3.25 -10.04
CA PHE A 149 36.55 1.90 -10.13
C PHE A 149 35.55 0.97 -10.84
N VAL A 150 34.28 0.89 -10.42
CA VAL A 150 33.26 0.07 -11.09
C VAL A 150 33.11 0.46 -12.55
N LYS A 151 33.20 1.77 -12.88
CA LYS A 151 33.16 2.26 -14.25
C LYS A 151 34.30 1.69 -15.11
N SER A 152 35.49 1.54 -14.56
CA SER A 152 36.66 0.98 -15.25
C SER A 152 36.64 -0.55 -15.40
N CYS A 153 35.85 -1.28 -14.59
CA CYS A 153 35.80 -2.74 -14.62
C CYS A 153 35.22 -3.26 -15.94
N LYS A 154 35.86 -4.27 -16.52
CA LYS A 154 35.28 -5.13 -17.58
C LYS A 154 34.72 -6.36 -16.89
N LEU A 155 33.40 -6.52 -16.93
CA LEU A 155 32.65 -7.55 -16.19
C LEU A 155 32.04 -8.52 -17.19
N ASN A 156 32.77 -9.53 -17.56
CA ASN A 156 32.36 -10.52 -18.56
C ASN A 156 31.82 -11.80 -17.94
N ASP A 157 32.39 -12.21 -16.82
CA ASP A 157 32.05 -13.43 -16.11
C ASP A 157 32.06 -13.23 -14.59
N LEU A 158 31.68 -14.28 -13.82
CA LEU A 158 31.59 -14.20 -12.37
C LEU A 158 32.95 -13.93 -11.70
N SER A 159 34.05 -14.36 -12.29
CA SER A 159 35.38 -14.15 -11.71
C SER A 159 35.76 -12.69 -11.69
N ASP A 160 35.32 -11.93 -12.68
CA ASP A 160 35.51 -10.47 -12.71
C ASP A 160 34.73 -9.78 -11.59
N TYR A 161 33.52 -10.25 -11.28
CA TYR A 161 32.74 -9.74 -10.13
C TYR A 161 33.38 -10.11 -8.79
N VAL A 162 34.05 -11.26 -8.68
CA VAL A 162 34.82 -11.61 -7.49
C VAL A 162 36.00 -10.66 -7.30
N LYS A 163 36.74 -10.37 -8.36
CA LYS A 163 37.86 -9.41 -8.32
C LYS A 163 37.35 -8.00 -7.96
N MET A 164 36.26 -7.57 -8.60
CA MET A 164 35.61 -6.29 -8.31
C MET A 164 35.18 -6.18 -6.85
N HIS A 165 34.55 -7.22 -6.28
CA HIS A 165 34.11 -7.23 -4.89
C HIS A 165 35.31 -7.06 -3.93
N ASN A 166 36.40 -7.83 -4.16
CA ASN A 166 37.58 -7.78 -3.30
C ASN A 166 38.22 -6.38 -3.31
N GLU A 167 38.25 -5.73 -4.46
CA GLU A 167 38.79 -4.36 -4.55
C GLU A 167 37.81 -3.32 -3.96
N LEU A 168 36.51 -3.47 -4.16
CA LEU A 168 35.51 -2.62 -3.49
C LEU A 168 35.56 -2.76 -1.96
N GLN A 169 35.90 -3.94 -1.43
CA GLN A 169 36.14 -4.15 0.01
C GLN A 169 37.26 -3.23 0.52
N ASN A 170 38.35 -3.10 -0.26
CA ASN A 170 39.48 -2.22 0.10
C ASN A 170 39.09 -0.75 -0.02
N ILE A 171 38.32 -0.36 -1.02
CA ILE A 171 37.93 1.02 -1.29
C ILE A 171 36.88 1.48 -0.28
N LEU A 172 35.78 0.72 -0.10
CA LEU A 172 34.61 1.10 0.69
C LEU A 172 34.74 0.73 2.16
N ASP A 173 35.54 -0.31 2.49
CA ASP A 173 35.79 -0.77 3.84
C ASP A 173 34.48 -1.05 4.62
N LYS A 174 34.26 -0.44 5.77
CA LYS A 174 33.06 -0.57 6.60
C LYS A 174 31.77 -0.11 5.93
N TYR A 175 31.83 0.59 4.81
CA TYR A 175 30.66 1.07 4.05
C TYR A 175 30.24 0.14 2.92
N LEU A 176 30.92 -1.00 2.72
CA LEU A 176 30.67 -1.95 1.63
C LEU A 176 29.21 -2.42 1.59
N ASP A 177 28.59 -2.64 2.75
CA ASP A 177 27.25 -3.20 2.90
C ASP A 177 26.14 -2.14 2.99
N TYR A 178 26.45 -0.87 2.80
CA TYR A 178 25.47 0.21 2.88
C TYR A 178 24.64 0.27 1.59
N SER A 179 23.35 -0.03 1.68
CA SER A 179 22.44 -0.16 0.53
C SER A 179 22.30 1.14 -0.29
N TRP A 180 22.45 2.31 0.31
CA TRP A 180 22.45 3.58 -0.45
C TRP A 180 23.72 3.75 -1.31
N ILE A 181 24.87 3.26 -0.84
CA ILE A 181 26.13 3.24 -1.62
C ILE A 181 25.97 2.26 -2.79
N GLN A 182 25.39 1.10 -2.53
CA GLN A 182 25.12 0.10 -3.55
C GLN A 182 24.20 0.67 -4.65
N LYS A 183 23.13 1.38 -4.26
CA LYS A 183 22.23 2.08 -5.19
C LYS A 183 22.97 3.15 -5.98
N TYR A 184 23.80 3.96 -5.33
CA TYR A 184 24.59 4.98 -6.01
C TYR A 184 25.54 4.37 -7.05
N LEU A 185 26.27 3.30 -6.70
CA LEU A 185 27.17 2.61 -7.62
C LEU A 185 26.42 2.02 -8.82
N GLN A 186 25.22 1.49 -8.63
CA GLN A 186 24.39 0.99 -9.72
C GLN A 186 23.90 2.13 -10.62
N MET A 187 23.37 3.21 -10.06
CA MET A 187 22.85 4.33 -10.84
C MET A 187 23.92 5.03 -11.65
N THR A 188 25.16 5.08 -11.13
CA THR A 188 26.32 5.64 -11.85
C THR A 188 26.92 4.66 -12.86
N ASN A 189 26.61 3.36 -12.80
CA ASN A 189 27.19 2.29 -13.62
C ASN A 189 26.12 1.30 -14.10
N SER A 190 25.18 1.78 -14.90
CA SER A 190 24.07 0.97 -15.41
C SER A 190 24.52 -0.31 -16.09
N GLY A 191 23.73 -1.37 -15.92
CA GLY A 191 24.00 -2.68 -16.54
C GLY A 191 25.16 -3.46 -15.93
N LYS A 192 25.95 -2.86 -15.02
CA LYS A 192 27.05 -3.54 -14.33
C LYS A 192 26.66 -4.18 -13.01
N LEU A 193 25.66 -3.63 -12.33
CA LEU A 193 25.17 -4.08 -11.04
C LEU A 193 23.64 -4.23 -11.07
N SER A 194 23.12 -5.14 -10.26
CA SER A 194 21.68 -5.33 -10.08
C SER A 194 21.04 -4.15 -9.38
N THR A 195 19.77 -3.91 -9.68
CA THR A 195 18.89 -2.92 -9.04
C THR A 195 18.32 -3.38 -7.69
N TRP A 196 18.54 -4.63 -7.31
CA TRP A 196 18.16 -5.16 -6.00
C TRP A 196 19.22 -4.88 -4.95
N TYR A 197 18.94 -3.96 -4.00
CA TYR A 197 19.91 -3.48 -2.98
C TYR A 197 19.79 -4.19 -1.63
N SER A 198 18.88 -5.12 -1.47
CA SER A 198 18.72 -5.93 -0.26
C SER A 198 19.32 -7.30 -0.43
N ASP A 199 20.11 -7.75 0.56
CA ASP A 199 20.64 -9.12 0.63
C ASP A 199 19.54 -10.17 0.48
N ASP A 200 18.44 -9.99 1.21
CA ASP A 200 17.31 -10.93 1.18
C ASP A 200 16.65 -10.99 -0.20
N TRP A 201 16.48 -9.85 -0.90
CA TRP A 201 15.92 -9.84 -2.24
C TRP A 201 16.83 -10.49 -3.28
N GLN A 202 18.14 -10.17 -3.27
CA GLN A 202 19.09 -10.82 -4.18
C GLN A 202 19.07 -12.34 -4.01
N ARG A 203 19.08 -12.82 -2.76
CA ARG A 203 18.99 -14.26 -2.46
C ARG A 203 17.67 -14.86 -2.90
N HIS A 204 16.56 -14.15 -2.67
CA HIS A 204 15.23 -14.60 -3.07
C HIS A 204 15.16 -14.82 -4.59
N ILE A 205 15.53 -13.82 -5.39
CA ILE A 205 15.48 -13.91 -6.85
C ILE A 205 16.43 -14.99 -7.37
N LEU A 206 17.68 -15.03 -6.89
CA LEU A 206 18.64 -16.06 -7.31
C LEU A 206 18.15 -17.48 -7.01
N ARG A 207 17.59 -17.72 -5.83
CA ARG A 207 16.98 -19.01 -5.48
C ARG A 207 15.78 -19.33 -6.37
N GLY A 208 14.93 -18.33 -6.65
CA GLY A 208 13.84 -18.45 -7.61
C GLY A 208 14.35 -18.88 -8.98
N LEU A 209 15.44 -18.31 -9.45
CA LEU A 209 16.11 -18.64 -10.71
C LEU A 209 16.99 -19.90 -10.63
N GLN A 210 16.94 -20.66 -9.54
CA GLN A 210 17.71 -21.87 -9.30
C GLN A 210 19.23 -21.67 -9.32
N ILE A 211 19.67 -20.46 -8.99
CA ILE A 211 21.09 -20.11 -8.84
C ILE A 211 21.43 -20.03 -7.35
N LYS A 212 22.48 -20.76 -6.93
CA LYS A 212 23.00 -20.65 -5.57
C LYS A 212 23.58 -19.26 -5.33
N PRO A 213 23.04 -18.46 -4.37
CA PRO A 213 23.55 -17.12 -4.09
C PRO A 213 24.98 -17.18 -3.51
N ASP A 214 25.89 -16.37 -4.02
CA ASP A 214 27.22 -16.21 -3.40
C ASP A 214 27.08 -15.54 -2.01
N SER A 215 28.05 -15.75 -1.14
CA SER A 215 28.06 -15.12 0.20
C SER A 215 28.32 -13.61 0.13
N ARG A 216 28.99 -13.13 -0.90
CA ARG A 216 29.45 -11.75 -1.09
C ARG A 216 28.42 -10.94 -1.86
N TYR A 217 28.12 -9.73 -1.37
CA TYR A 217 27.05 -8.87 -1.92
C TYR A 217 27.24 -8.54 -3.42
N TYR A 218 28.42 -7.99 -3.80
CA TYR A 218 28.64 -7.56 -5.19
C TYR A 218 28.80 -8.73 -6.16
N VAL A 219 29.16 -9.92 -5.68
CA VAL A 219 29.16 -11.12 -6.50
C VAL A 219 27.74 -11.57 -6.79
N ARG A 220 26.82 -11.53 -5.81
CA ARG A 220 25.38 -11.78 -6.05
C ARG A 220 24.77 -10.75 -7.00
N SER A 221 25.11 -9.47 -6.81
CA SER A 221 24.69 -8.42 -7.75
C SER A 221 25.17 -8.73 -9.18
N GLY A 222 26.39 -9.26 -9.31
CA GLY A 222 26.96 -9.72 -10.59
C GLY A 222 26.25 -10.97 -11.15
N GLN A 223 25.88 -11.93 -10.31
CA GLN A 223 25.08 -13.09 -10.73
C GLN A 223 23.78 -12.63 -11.41
N LEU A 224 23.06 -11.68 -10.79
CA LEU A 224 21.84 -11.10 -11.36
C LEU A 224 22.11 -10.29 -12.63
N ALA A 225 23.18 -9.47 -12.65
CA ALA A 225 23.53 -8.69 -13.82
C ALA A 225 23.89 -9.57 -15.03
N LEU A 226 24.59 -10.68 -14.80
CA LEU A 226 24.89 -11.68 -15.85
C LEU A 226 23.63 -12.34 -16.38
N ILE A 227 22.67 -12.73 -15.51
CA ILE A 227 21.40 -13.30 -15.95
C ILE A 227 20.63 -12.28 -16.78
N THR A 228 20.52 -11.02 -16.30
CA THR A 228 19.87 -9.92 -17.02
C THR A 228 20.44 -9.74 -18.41
N LYS A 229 21.79 -9.76 -18.55
CA LYS A 229 22.48 -9.65 -19.83
C LYS A 229 22.07 -10.75 -20.82
N TYR A 230 21.80 -11.98 -20.35
CA TYR A 230 21.36 -13.10 -21.21
C TYR A 230 19.86 -13.06 -21.55
N THR A 231 19.08 -12.18 -20.93
CA THR A 231 17.67 -12.00 -21.31
C THR A 231 17.48 -10.97 -22.41
N ASP A 232 18.51 -10.17 -22.74
CA ASP A 232 18.45 -8.99 -23.61
C ASP A 232 17.42 -7.94 -23.13
N LEU A 233 17.04 -7.99 -21.86
CA LEU A 233 16.11 -7.02 -21.25
C LEU A 233 16.86 -5.89 -20.55
N PRO A 234 16.26 -4.68 -20.51
CA PRO A 234 16.65 -3.65 -19.56
C PRO A 234 16.54 -4.16 -18.12
N SER A 235 17.42 -3.69 -17.22
CA SER A 235 17.43 -4.18 -15.81
C SER A 235 16.08 -4.00 -15.10
N THR A 236 15.36 -2.92 -15.40
CA THR A 236 14.03 -2.66 -14.83
C THR A 236 12.97 -3.64 -15.32
N HIS A 237 12.97 -3.96 -16.62
CA HIS A 237 12.08 -4.96 -17.20
C HIS A 237 12.39 -6.37 -16.65
N PHE A 238 13.66 -6.69 -16.49
CA PHE A 238 14.06 -7.91 -15.80
C PHE A 238 13.50 -7.97 -14.38
N ASP A 239 13.63 -6.87 -13.62
CA ASP A 239 13.13 -6.77 -12.25
C ASP A 239 11.60 -6.92 -12.16
N GLU A 240 10.86 -6.28 -13.06
CA GLU A 240 9.40 -6.43 -13.13
C GLU A 240 9.00 -7.88 -13.41
N ALA A 241 9.64 -8.55 -14.36
CA ALA A 241 9.35 -9.92 -14.71
C ALA A 241 9.67 -10.91 -13.57
N VAL A 242 10.84 -10.78 -12.92
CA VAL A 242 11.20 -11.68 -11.80
C VAL A 242 10.34 -11.43 -10.56
N TYR A 243 9.95 -10.17 -10.30
CA TYR A 243 9.02 -9.86 -9.22
C TYR A 243 7.62 -10.43 -9.49
N ALA A 244 7.11 -10.29 -10.71
CA ALA A 244 5.83 -10.85 -11.09
C ALA A 244 5.82 -12.40 -10.98
N LYS A 245 6.94 -13.06 -11.35
CA LYS A 245 7.07 -14.52 -11.27
C LYS A 245 7.20 -15.04 -9.83
N PHE A 246 8.03 -14.41 -9.01
CA PHE A 246 8.41 -14.96 -7.69
C PHE A 246 7.73 -14.24 -6.51
N GLY A 247 7.17 -13.05 -6.71
CA GLY A 247 6.46 -12.28 -5.68
C GLY A 247 7.32 -11.95 -4.47
N ASN A 248 6.69 -11.85 -3.31
CA ASN A 248 7.35 -11.50 -2.05
C ASN A 248 8.33 -12.58 -1.57
N ILE A 249 9.35 -12.16 -0.79
CA ILE A 249 10.35 -13.04 -0.19
C ILE A 249 9.68 -14.12 0.66
N LYS A 250 9.89 -15.38 0.32
CA LYS A 250 9.39 -16.52 1.10
C LYS A 250 10.35 -16.93 2.21
N LYS A 251 9.78 -17.19 3.39
CA LYS A 251 10.51 -17.67 4.57
C LYS A 251 10.07 -19.09 4.86
N PHE A 252 11.01 -20.05 4.79
CA PHE A 252 10.73 -21.45 5.01
C PHE A 252 10.99 -21.86 6.45
N TYR A 253 10.00 -22.55 7.04
CA TYR A 253 10.07 -23.06 8.41
C TYR A 253 9.83 -24.56 8.40
N ARG A 254 10.63 -25.33 9.13
CA ARG A 254 10.38 -26.75 9.32
C ARG A 254 9.46 -26.96 10.51
N LEU A 255 8.46 -27.81 10.35
CA LEU A 255 7.58 -28.34 11.39
C LEU A 255 7.73 -29.86 11.44
N ASN A 256 8.19 -30.39 12.57
CA ASN A 256 8.24 -31.83 12.78
C ASN A 256 6.86 -32.32 13.26
N THR A 257 6.20 -33.16 12.46
CA THR A 257 4.90 -33.75 12.75
C THR A 257 5.10 -35.18 13.24
N LYS A 258 4.51 -35.53 14.38
CA LYS A 258 4.79 -36.81 15.06
C LYS A 258 4.19 -38.01 14.36
N ASP A 259 3.00 -37.92 13.81
CA ASP A 259 2.26 -39.05 13.26
C ASP A 259 1.31 -38.67 12.12
N ASP A 260 0.89 -39.68 11.35
CA ASP A 260 0.02 -39.51 10.18
C ASP A 260 -1.39 -39.08 10.54
N LYS A 261 -1.90 -39.50 11.70
CA LYS A 261 -3.25 -39.16 12.15
C LYS A 261 -3.39 -37.68 12.45
N THR A 262 -2.44 -37.14 13.22
CA THR A 262 -2.38 -35.71 13.54
C THR A 262 -2.24 -34.86 12.27
N ARG A 263 -1.43 -35.30 11.30
CA ARG A 263 -1.25 -34.61 10.02
C ARG A 263 -2.54 -34.56 9.20
N SER A 264 -3.22 -35.70 9.07
CA SER A 264 -4.48 -35.80 8.33
C SER A 264 -5.56 -34.94 8.96
N GLU A 265 -5.64 -34.92 10.27
CA GLU A 265 -6.58 -34.06 11.01
C GLU A 265 -6.29 -32.55 10.79
N TRP A 266 -5.02 -32.15 10.81
CA TRP A 266 -4.64 -30.75 10.56
C TRP A 266 -4.89 -30.34 9.12
N ALA A 267 -4.59 -31.22 8.16
CA ALA A 267 -4.83 -30.97 6.74
C ALA A 267 -6.36 -30.83 6.46
N GLU A 268 -7.20 -31.70 7.03
CA GLU A 268 -8.64 -31.65 6.91
C GLU A 268 -9.20 -30.36 7.54
N LYS A 269 -8.74 -30.02 8.73
CA LYS A 269 -9.14 -28.77 9.43
C LYS A 269 -8.48 -27.51 8.85
N LYS A 270 -7.64 -27.62 7.83
CA LYS A 270 -6.87 -26.53 7.22
C LYS A 270 -6.09 -25.70 8.25
N LYS A 271 -5.49 -26.36 9.22
CA LYS A 271 -4.73 -25.77 10.33
C LYS A 271 -3.31 -26.36 10.39
N VAL A 272 -2.44 -25.64 11.08
CA VAL A 272 -1.15 -26.08 11.56
C VAL A 272 -1.00 -25.69 13.01
N ALA A 273 -0.42 -26.55 13.83
CA ALA A 273 -0.37 -26.32 15.26
C ALA A 273 0.95 -26.72 15.92
N ILE A 274 1.21 -26.12 17.08
CA ILE A 274 2.28 -26.53 17.99
C ILE A 274 1.74 -26.67 19.41
N GLY A 275 2.44 -27.47 20.25
CA GLY A 275 2.10 -27.68 21.64
C GLY A 275 2.33 -26.44 22.51
N PHE A 276 2.64 -26.69 23.78
CA PHE A 276 2.91 -25.65 24.81
C PHE A 276 1.69 -24.91 25.35
N GLY A 277 0.49 -25.48 25.27
CA GLY A 277 -0.76 -24.86 25.72
C GLY A 277 -0.78 -24.35 27.17
N LYS A 278 0.02 -24.93 28.08
CA LYS A 278 0.08 -24.47 29.50
C LYS A 278 0.56 -23.01 29.66
N ILE A 279 1.19 -22.41 28.62
CA ILE A 279 1.59 -21.00 28.64
C ILE A 279 0.37 -20.08 28.58
N GLY A 280 -0.71 -20.53 27.95
CA GLY A 280 -1.90 -19.74 27.64
C GLY A 280 -1.77 -18.98 26.31
N PRO A 281 -2.74 -18.13 25.96
CA PRO A 281 -2.75 -17.42 24.71
C PRO A 281 -1.53 -16.53 24.51
N LEU A 282 -0.80 -16.71 23.40
CA LEU A 282 0.43 -15.95 23.12
C LEU A 282 0.19 -14.46 22.88
N THR A 283 -1.03 -14.08 22.57
CA THR A 283 -1.47 -12.69 22.45
C THR A 283 -1.27 -11.88 23.75
N ASN A 284 -1.30 -12.56 24.91
CA ASN A 284 -1.12 -11.91 26.23
C ASN A 284 0.31 -11.38 26.46
N PHE A 285 1.28 -11.87 25.71
CA PHE A 285 2.69 -11.52 25.86
C PHE A 285 3.19 -10.46 24.88
N ILE A 286 2.29 -9.95 24.02
CA ILE A 286 2.69 -8.98 22.99
C ILE A 286 2.86 -7.60 23.61
N LYS A 287 4.08 -7.08 23.53
CA LYS A 287 4.43 -5.72 23.95
C LYS A 287 4.78 -4.87 22.73
N GLY A 288 4.05 -3.75 22.53
CA GLY A 288 4.36 -2.76 21.51
C GLY A 288 3.50 -2.78 20.25
N LYS A 289 3.70 -1.77 19.39
CA LYS A 289 2.86 -1.50 18.20
C LYS A 289 2.97 -2.55 17.07
N ASN A 290 4.06 -3.28 16.97
CA ASN A 290 4.35 -4.18 15.84
C ASN A 290 3.75 -5.58 15.97
N LYS A 291 3.02 -5.88 17.04
CA LYS A 291 2.34 -7.19 17.27
C LYS A 291 3.23 -8.45 17.08
N LEU A 292 4.56 -8.33 17.16
CA LEU A 292 5.49 -9.45 17.10
C LEU A 292 5.79 -9.97 18.51
N LEU A 293 5.84 -11.30 18.65
CA LEU A 293 6.18 -11.95 19.90
C LEU A 293 7.70 -12.13 20.00
N SER A 294 8.31 -11.60 21.08
CA SER A 294 9.70 -11.87 21.39
C SER A 294 9.85 -13.14 22.22
N SER A 295 10.84 -13.96 21.94
CA SER A 295 11.14 -15.13 22.77
C SER A 295 11.50 -14.75 24.23
N ASN A 296 12.02 -13.56 24.46
CA ASN A 296 12.32 -13.05 25.79
C ASN A 296 11.07 -12.75 26.61
N ASP A 297 9.93 -12.46 25.97
CA ASP A 297 8.69 -12.17 26.66
C ASP A 297 7.99 -13.41 27.22
N ILE A 298 8.36 -14.61 26.75
CA ILE A 298 7.73 -15.89 27.14
C ILE A 298 8.69 -16.90 27.75
N VAL A 299 9.99 -16.62 27.80
CA VAL A 299 11.00 -17.61 28.23
C VAL A 299 10.82 -18.06 29.67
N ASP A 300 10.45 -17.15 30.55
CA ASP A 300 10.25 -17.46 31.97
C ASP A 300 9.02 -18.34 32.20
N ASP A 301 7.91 -18.05 31.50
CA ASP A 301 6.71 -18.88 31.52
C ASP A 301 6.97 -20.29 30.95
N VAL A 302 7.74 -20.38 29.85
CA VAL A 302 8.16 -21.69 29.29
C VAL A 302 9.00 -22.45 30.32
N HIS A 303 9.94 -21.77 30.98
CA HIS A 303 10.78 -22.40 32.00
C HIS A 303 9.95 -22.90 33.19
N GLU A 304 9.11 -22.05 33.75
CA GLU A 304 8.30 -22.36 34.94
C GLU A 304 7.29 -23.51 34.67
N LYS A 305 6.62 -23.49 33.52
CA LYS A 305 5.53 -24.43 33.22
C LYS A 305 5.98 -25.77 32.63
N TYR A 306 7.17 -25.83 32.01
CA TYR A 306 7.65 -27.02 31.30
C TYR A 306 9.02 -27.53 31.74
N PHE A 307 9.87 -26.68 32.35
CA PHE A 307 11.26 -26.99 32.69
C PHE A 307 11.59 -26.51 34.12
N LYS A 308 11.25 -27.32 35.10
CA LYS A 308 11.32 -26.93 36.52
C LYS A 308 12.75 -26.81 37.08
N ASN A 309 13.78 -27.35 36.42
CA ASN A 309 15.15 -27.36 36.91
C ASN A 309 15.97 -26.17 36.33
N GLU A 310 16.81 -25.56 37.14
CA GLU A 310 17.72 -24.46 36.75
C GLU A 310 18.59 -24.83 35.52
N SER A 311 19.03 -26.11 35.45
CA SER A 311 19.82 -26.67 34.34
C SER A 311 19.09 -26.62 32.97
N ASP A 312 17.79 -26.49 32.96
CA ASP A 312 16.97 -26.53 31.75
C ASP A 312 16.67 -25.15 31.15
N LYS A 313 17.19 -24.06 31.74
CA LYS A 313 17.04 -22.69 31.19
C LYS A 313 17.43 -22.58 29.69
N LYS A 314 18.47 -23.29 29.29
CA LYS A 314 18.90 -23.32 27.86
C LYS A 314 17.86 -23.96 26.95
N LYS A 315 17.22 -25.04 27.40
CA LYS A 315 16.12 -25.71 26.69
C LYS A 315 14.88 -24.83 26.62
N ALA A 316 14.52 -24.17 27.75
CA ALA A 316 13.41 -23.21 27.81
C ALA A 316 13.62 -22.07 26.81
N LYS A 317 14.80 -21.48 26.75
CA LYS A 317 15.15 -20.42 25.80
C LYS A 317 15.03 -20.89 24.33
N GLN A 318 15.44 -22.13 24.05
CA GLN A 318 15.27 -22.71 22.71
C GLN A 318 13.78 -22.86 22.38
N LYS A 319 12.96 -23.43 23.27
CA LYS A 319 11.52 -23.61 23.04
C LYS A 319 10.77 -22.29 22.94
N ALA A 320 11.12 -21.30 23.72
CA ALA A 320 10.58 -19.94 23.60
C ALA A 320 10.84 -19.35 22.20
N ARG A 321 12.01 -19.59 21.60
CA ARG A 321 12.32 -19.17 20.23
C ARG A 321 11.46 -19.91 19.19
N GLU A 322 11.24 -21.22 19.36
CA GLU A 322 10.38 -22.00 18.48
C GLU A 322 8.93 -21.50 18.51
N ILE A 323 8.39 -21.25 19.69
CA ILE A 323 7.04 -20.73 19.90
C ILE A 323 6.89 -19.32 19.29
N ALA A 324 7.83 -18.43 19.58
CA ALA A 324 7.82 -17.08 19.01
C ALA A 324 7.95 -17.10 17.48
N ALA A 325 8.80 -17.98 16.93
CA ALA A 325 8.94 -18.15 15.49
C ALA A 325 7.63 -18.60 14.84
N PHE A 326 6.92 -19.56 15.44
CA PHE A 326 5.62 -20.04 14.97
C PHE A 326 4.57 -18.92 15.01
N TYR A 327 4.47 -18.21 16.14
CA TYR A 327 3.52 -17.10 16.28
C TYR A 327 3.74 -16.03 15.20
N ASN A 328 4.98 -15.70 14.89
CA ASN A 328 5.37 -14.63 13.94
C ASN A 328 5.32 -15.07 12.47
N THR A 329 4.93 -16.32 12.15
CA THR A 329 4.68 -16.71 10.75
C THR A 329 3.48 -15.94 10.18
N ASN A 330 3.50 -15.68 8.88
CA ASN A 330 2.49 -14.92 8.15
C ASN A 330 2.27 -15.50 6.75
N ALA A 331 1.52 -14.82 5.89
CA ALA A 331 1.22 -15.26 4.53
C ALA A 331 2.45 -15.48 3.63
N ASP A 332 3.60 -14.83 3.94
CA ASP A 332 4.87 -15.05 3.23
C ASP A 332 5.69 -16.22 3.80
N SER A 333 5.18 -16.89 4.82
CA SER A 333 5.82 -18.06 5.42
C SER A 333 5.34 -19.34 4.74
N VAL A 334 6.29 -20.22 4.45
CA VAL A 334 6.03 -21.59 3.97
C VAL A 334 6.50 -22.56 5.04
N ILE A 335 5.57 -23.37 5.57
CA ILE A 335 5.89 -24.38 6.58
C ILE A 335 6.11 -25.71 5.86
N VAL A 336 7.27 -26.29 6.09
CA VAL A 336 7.71 -27.58 5.55
C VAL A 336 7.42 -28.63 6.63
N ALA A 337 6.33 -29.37 6.45
CA ALA A 337 6.00 -30.49 7.35
C ALA A 337 6.91 -31.67 7.08
N THR A 338 7.52 -32.20 8.14
CA THR A 338 8.39 -33.39 8.06
C THR A 338 8.00 -34.44 9.10
N SER A 339 8.22 -35.71 8.79
CA SER A 339 8.15 -36.83 9.73
C SER A 339 9.45 -37.60 9.63
N ASP A 340 10.19 -37.73 10.73
CA ASP A 340 11.50 -38.40 10.76
C ASP A 340 12.44 -37.97 9.63
N SER A 341 12.51 -36.69 9.36
CA SER A 341 13.28 -36.08 8.27
C SER A 341 12.76 -36.31 6.85
N VAL A 342 11.70 -37.09 6.67
CA VAL A 342 11.01 -37.24 5.38
C VAL A 342 10.06 -36.06 5.19
N LEU A 343 10.04 -35.49 4.01
CA LEU A 343 9.15 -34.41 3.64
C LEU A 343 7.72 -34.93 3.46
N VAL A 344 6.76 -34.25 4.03
CA VAL A 344 5.35 -34.64 3.97
C VAL A 344 4.52 -33.65 3.18
N ALA A 345 4.65 -32.35 3.45
CA ALA A 345 3.89 -31.33 2.78
C ALA A 345 4.58 -29.96 2.82
N LEU A 346 4.28 -29.12 1.84
CA LEU A 346 4.46 -27.68 1.90
C LEU A 346 3.14 -27.03 2.30
N ILE A 347 3.18 -26.23 3.33
CA ILE A 347 2.03 -25.55 3.90
C ILE A 347 2.24 -24.05 3.71
N ASN A 348 1.36 -23.40 3.01
CA ASN A 348 1.44 -21.97 2.74
C ASN A 348 0.17 -21.23 3.22
N ASN A 349 0.10 -19.92 2.94
CA ASN A 349 -1.01 -19.06 3.35
C ASN A 349 -1.30 -19.16 4.86
N VAL A 350 -0.22 -19.07 5.66
CA VAL A 350 -0.32 -19.13 7.12
C VAL A 350 -1.08 -17.90 7.62
N GLY A 351 -2.27 -18.14 8.16
CA GLY A 351 -3.22 -17.12 8.58
C GLY A 351 -3.07 -16.70 10.04
N ASN A 352 -4.20 -16.30 10.61
CA ASN A 352 -4.28 -15.78 11.96
C ASN A 352 -3.97 -16.84 13.02
N TYR A 353 -3.45 -16.38 14.16
CA TYR A 353 -3.21 -17.22 15.33
C TYR A 353 -4.50 -17.44 16.12
N GLU A 354 -4.73 -18.68 16.54
CA GLU A 354 -5.80 -19.10 17.40
C GLU A 354 -5.24 -19.89 18.59
N TYR A 355 -5.94 -19.85 19.72
CA TYR A 355 -5.60 -20.64 20.89
C TYR A 355 -6.77 -21.58 21.22
N ASP A 356 -6.54 -22.90 21.11
CA ASP A 356 -7.52 -23.95 21.32
C ASP A 356 -7.21 -24.75 22.59
N LEU A 357 -7.94 -24.46 23.67
CA LEU A 357 -7.81 -25.13 24.95
C LEU A 357 -8.19 -26.62 24.92
N SER A 358 -8.97 -27.06 23.95
CA SER A 358 -9.41 -28.45 23.84
C SER A 358 -8.37 -29.37 23.21
N SER A 359 -7.30 -28.82 22.64
CA SER A 359 -6.25 -29.55 21.93
C SER A 359 -4.95 -29.59 22.74
N GLU A 360 -4.26 -30.74 22.71
CA GLU A 360 -2.87 -30.81 23.20
C GLU A 360 -1.92 -29.88 22.43
N MET A 361 -2.26 -29.62 21.16
CA MET A 361 -1.58 -28.66 20.28
C MET A 361 -2.34 -27.34 20.27
N ALA A 362 -2.30 -26.62 21.39
CA ALA A 362 -3.18 -25.49 21.66
C ALA A 362 -2.92 -24.24 20.82
N HIS A 363 -1.71 -24.06 20.32
CA HIS A 363 -1.35 -22.89 19.49
C HIS A 363 -1.52 -23.25 18.02
N CYS A 364 -2.56 -22.72 17.38
CA CYS A 364 -2.97 -23.04 16.03
C CYS A 364 -2.86 -21.84 15.11
N LYS A 365 -2.73 -22.10 13.81
CA LYS A 365 -2.88 -21.12 12.73
C LYS A 365 -3.64 -21.75 11.56
N GLU A 366 -4.47 -20.96 10.90
CA GLU A 366 -5.02 -21.35 9.60
C GLU A 366 -3.89 -21.53 8.59
N ALA A 367 -3.95 -22.56 7.75
CA ALA A 367 -2.93 -22.82 6.76
C ALA A 367 -3.45 -23.74 5.64
N LYS A 368 -2.90 -23.59 4.44
CA LYS A 368 -3.22 -24.46 3.30
C LYS A 368 -2.15 -25.49 3.08
N TRP A 369 -2.55 -26.75 3.06
CA TRP A 369 -1.71 -27.90 2.71
C TRP A 369 -1.78 -28.13 1.20
N ASN A 370 -0.71 -27.81 0.47
CA ASN A 370 -0.74 -27.78 -1.00
C ASN A 370 -0.04 -28.94 -1.69
N TYR A 371 0.93 -29.57 -1.05
CA TYR A 371 1.77 -30.58 -1.71
C TYR A 371 2.19 -31.64 -0.72
N CYS A 372 1.87 -32.90 -1.05
CA CYS A 372 2.36 -34.07 -0.33
C CYS A 372 3.48 -34.70 -1.13
N PHE A 373 4.64 -34.87 -0.52
CA PHE A 373 5.80 -35.50 -1.13
C PHE A 373 5.62 -37.02 -1.21
N SER A 374 6.34 -37.66 -2.14
CA SER A 374 6.46 -39.11 -2.17
C SER A 374 7.16 -39.65 -0.91
N LYS A 375 6.85 -40.90 -0.51
CA LYS A 375 7.19 -41.47 0.81
C LYS A 375 8.67 -41.40 1.25
N ASP A 376 9.61 -41.08 0.35
CA ASP A 376 11.06 -41.16 0.64
C ASP A 376 11.82 -39.85 0.38
N GLU A 377 11.13 -38.74 0.07
CA GLU A 377 11.78 -37.46 -0.26
C GLU A 377 12.30 -36.78 0.99
N LYS A 378 13.54 -36.33 1.01
CA LYS A 378 14.22 -35.71 2.15
C LYS A 378 14.86 -34.39 1.76
N LEU A 379 15.05 -33.50 2.74
CA LEU A 379 15.89 -32.34 2.53
C LEU A 379 17.33 -32.74 2.16
N PRO A 380 17.96 -32.04 1.20
CA PRO A 380 19.31 -32.37 0.71
C PRO A 380 20.38 -32.47 1.81
N THR A 381 20.29 -31.58 2.81
CA THR A 381 21.25 -31.57 3.91
C THR A 381 20.55 -31.82 5.25
N LYS A 382 21.21 -32.56 6.14
CA LYS A 382 20.75 -32.73 7.52
C LYS A 382 20.87 -31.39 8.26
N THR A 383 19.75 -30.92 8.77
CA THR A 383 19.74 -29.71 9.56
C THR A 383 20.14 -29.99 11.01
N LYS A 384 21.03 -29.15 11.57
CA LYS A 384 21.33 -29.16 13.02
C LYS A 384 20.07 -28.78 13.77
N GLY A 385 19.31 -29.75 14.29
CA GLY A 385 18.09 -29.44 15.04
C GLY A 385 16.95 -30.45 14.88
N ASP A 386 17.24 -31.73 14.55
CA ASP A 386 16.22 -32.78 14.47
C ASP A 386 15.37 -32.97 15.73
N GLN A 387 15.79 -32.38 16.87
CA GLN A 387 15.05 -32.35 18.14
C GLN A 387 14.11 -31.13 18.27
N SER A 388 14.16 -30.18 17.35
CA SER A 388 13.31 -28.97 17.38
C SER A 388 11.98 -29.24 16.73
N SER A 389 10.88 -28.79 17.35
CA SER A 389 9.54 -28.94 16.81
C SER A 389 9.26 -27.95 15.66
N PHE A 390 9.83 -26.75 15.75
CA PHE A 390 9.62 -25.66 14.77
C PHE A 390 10.85 -24.75 14.68
N TYR A 391 11.37 -24.53 13.47
CA TYR A 391 12.49 -23.59 13.26
C TYR A 391 12.59 -23.11 11.80
N LYS A 392 13.23 -21.94 11.61
CA LYS A 392 13.49 -21.37 10.29
C LYS A 392 14.62 -22.13 9.59
N ILE A 393 14.39 -22.52 8.34
CA ILE A 393 15.39 -23.15 7.48
C ILE A 393 16.30 -22.05 6.92
N ASN A 394 17.61 -22.18 7.14
CA ASN A 394 18.62 -21.22 6.67
C ASN A 394 19.71 -21.86 5.81
N ASP A 395 19.73 -23.19 5.69
CA ASP A 395 20.69 -23.91 4.85
C ASP A 395 20.41 -23.65 3.38
N GLU A 396 21.45 -23.30 2.62
CA GLU A 396 21.28 -22.82 1.24
C GLU A 396 20.88 -23.95 0.27
N GLU A 397 21.36 -25.16 0.44
CA GLU A 397 21.00 -26.29 -0.41
C GLU A 397 19.52 -26.68 -0.18
N ASN A 398 19.10 -26.69 1.08
CA ASN A 398 17.71 -26.94 1.43
C ASN A 398 16.81 -25.84 0.89
N LEU A 399 17.23 -24.57 0.94
CA LEU A 399 16.45 -23.46 0.41
C LEU A 399 16.30 -23.53 -1.11
N LEU A 400 17.37 -23.81 -1.86
CA LEU A 400 17.31 -24.01 -3.30
C LEU A 400 16.35 -25.13 -3.69
N PHE A 401 16.45 -26.28 -3.01
CA PHE A 401 15.54 -27.38 -3.20
C PHE A 401 14.07 -26.99 -2.94
N LEU A 402 13.80 -26.28 -1.82
CA LEU A 402 12.46 -25.87 -1.46
C LEU A 402 11.90 -24.79 -2.40
N TYR A 403 12.75 -23.89 -2.92
CA TYR A 403 12.35 -22.92 -3.95
C TYR A 403 11.95 -23.64 -5.26
N LYS A 404 12.70 -24.68 -5.66
CA LYS A 404 12.33 -25.51 -6.80
C LYS A 404 10.97 -26.16 -6.58
N LYS A 405 10.79 -26.83 -5.45
CA LYS A 405 9.52 -27.47 -5.10
C LYS A 405 8.35 -26.48 -5.06
N TYR A 406 8.54 -25.28 -4.52
CA TYR A 406 7.50 -24.29 -4.34
C TYR A 406 7.09 -23.59 -5.64
N TYR A 407 8.06 -23.22 -6.50
CA TYR A 407 7.79 -22.39 -7.68
C TYR A 407 7.64 -23.18 -8.99
N TYR A 408 8.06 -24.43 -9.03
CA TYR A 408 8.04 -25.26 -10.24
C TYR A 408 7.20 -26.53 -10.06
N ASP A 409 7.53 -27.35 -9.07
CA ASP A 409 6.85 -28.65 -8.90
C ASP A 409 5.40 -28.48 -8.41
N LEU A 410 5.07 -27.42 -7.64
CA LEU A 410 3.68 -27.13 -7.23
C LEU A 410 2.78 -26.67 -8.39
N THR A 411 3.37 -26.02 -9.40
CA THR A 411 2.64 -25.58 -10.59
C THR A 411 2.37 -26.73 -11.55
N ASP A 412 3.30 -27.67 -11.68
CA ASP A 412 3.18 -28.81 -12.59
C ASP A 412 2.22 -29.89 -12.06
N ASN A 413 2.20 -30.12 -10.73
CA ASN A 413 1.30 -31.11 -10.13
C ASN A 413 -0.17 -30.70 -10.05
N ASN A 414 -0.52 -29.44 -10.29
CA ASN A 414 -1.91 -29.06 -10.52
C ASN A 414 -2.46 -29.62 -11.85
N SER A 415 -1.59 -30.08 -12.76
CA SER A 415 -1.99 -30.81 -13.98
C SER A 415 -2.12 -32.32 -13.78
N GLU A 416 -1.35 -32.94 -12.87
CA GLU A 416 -1.35 -34.40 -12.64
C GLU A 416 -2.39 -34.92 -11.66
N ILE A 417 -2.89 -34.07 -10.72
CA ILE A 417 -4.03 -34.43 -9.84
C ILE A 417 -5.35 -34.56 -10.62
N LYS A 418 -5.38 -34.15 -11.90
CA LYS A 418 -6.54 -34.33 -12.79
C LYS A 418 -6.70 -35.75 -13.35
N GLU A 419 -5.68 -36.63 -13.26
CA GLU A 419 -5.74 -37.94 -13.91
C GLU A 419 -6.07 -39.14 -13.02
N ALA A 420 -6.18 -38.96 -11.68
CA ALA A 420 -6.42 -40.09 -10.76
C ALA A 420 -7.90 -40.33 -10.36
N HIS A 421 -8.82 -39.55 -10.84
CA HIS A 421 -10.26 -39.77 -10.70
C HIS A 421 -11.01 -39.44 -12.02
N ASP A 422 -10.80 -40.24 -13.05
CA ASP A 422 -11.68 -40.19 -14.19
C ASP A 422 -12.25 -41.58 -14.55
N HIS A 423 -13.54 -41.74 -14.31
CA HIS A 423 -14.46 -42.48 -15.11
C HIS A 423 -15.83 -41.84 -15.00
N SER A 424 -16.06 -40.75 -15.74
CA SER A 424 -17.31 -40.44 -16.45
C SER A 424 -17.20 -39.03 -17.04
N GLY A 425 -17.22 -38.96 -18.36
CA GLY A 425 -16.98 -37.73 -19.11
C GLY A 425 -18.02 -36.65 -18.88
N VAL A 426 -17.53 -35.48 -18.67
CA VAL A 426 -17.99 -34.15 -19.18
C VAL A 426 -16.87 -33.19 -18.87
N ALA A 427 -16.38 -32.43 -19.84
CA ALA A 427 -15.35 -31.40 -19.68
C ALA A 427 -15.80 -30.37 -18.63
N GLU A 428 -15.15 -30.31 -17.46
CA GLU A 428 -15.39 -29.24 -16.49
C GLU A 428 -14.73 -27.95 -16.95
N GLN A 429 -15.58 -26.99 -17.31
CA GLN A 429 -15.25 -25.59 -17.52
C GLN A 429 -14.52 -25.02 -16.28
N SER A 430 -13.47 -24.23 -16.48
CA SER A 430 -12.80 -23.46 -15.43
C SER A 430 -13.81 -22.55 -14.73
N LYS A 431 -14.26 -22.95 -13.54
CA LYS A 431 -15.37 -22.27 -12.84
C LYS A 431 -14.88 -20.94 -12.27
N ILE A 432 -15.30 -19.83 -12.85
CA ILE A 432 -15.06 -18.48 -12.33
C ILE A 432 -15.67 -18.36 -10.94
N VAL A 433 -14.88 -17.91 -9.97
CA VAL A 433 -15.33 -17.75 -8.58
C VAL A 433 -15.89 -16.35 -8.39
N TYR A 434 -17.20 -16.24 -8.28
CA TYR A 434 -17.91 -15.00 -7.96
C TYR A 434 -18.27 -14.92 -6.47
N GLU A 435 -18.59 -16.04 -5.85
CA GLU A 435 -18.90 -16.16 -4.43
C GLU A 435 -17.63 -16.54 -3.66
N THR A 436 -17.12 -15.62 -2.88
CA THR A 436 -15.96 -15.82 -2.02
C THR A 436 -16.39 -15.94 -0.55
N LYS A 437 -15.48 -16.34 0.32
CA LYS A 437 -15.72 -16.35 1.78
C LYS A 437 -15.62 -14.97 2.43
N PHE A 438 -15.41 -13.92 1.65
CA PHE A 438 -15.31 -12.56 2.15
C PHE A 438 -16.66 -12.10 2.70
N LYS A 439 -16.64 -11.53 3.89
CA LYS A 439 -17.82 -10.90 4.51
C LYS A 439 -17.48 -9.45 4.87
N SER A 440 -18.37 -8.55 4.57
CA SER A 440 -18.23 -7.14 4.86
C SER A 440 -19.30 -6.66 5.82
N ILE A 441 -18.96 -5.66 6.63
CA ILE A 441 -19.92 -4.87 7.41
C ILE A 441 -20.45 -3.67 6.62
N PHE A 442 -19.88 -3.43 5.42
CA PHE A 442 -20.26 -2.33 4.54
C PHE A 442 -21.07 -2.85 3.36
N GLU A 443 -21.98 -2.02 2.89
CA GLU A 443 -22.77 -2.28 1.69
C GLU A 443 -21.91 -2.32 0.42
N TYR A 444 -22.25 -3.23 -0.50
CA TYR A 444 -21.49 -3.45 -1.73
C TYR A 444 -21.59 -2.27 -2.70
N ASN A 445 -22.81 -1.76 -2.91
CA ASN A 445 -23.07 -0.61 -3.76
C ASN A 445 -23.63 0.52 -2.90
N ARG A 446 -22.88 1.60 -2.69
CA ARG A 446 -23.23 2.66 -1.74
C ARG A 446 -23.07 4.05 -2.34
N ILE A 447 -24.04 4.93 -2.11
CA ILE A 447 -23.95 6.36 -2.45
C ILE A 447 -24.00 7.20 -1.17
N ALA A 448 -22.91 7.92 -0.88
CA ALA A 448 -22.93 8.95 0.16
C ALA A 448 -23.41 10.27 -0.43
N PHE A 449 -24.51 10.82 0.12
CA PHE A 449 -25.11 12.06 -0.37
C PHE A 449 -25.38 13.05 0.76
N GLY A 450 -25.55 14.30 0.42
CA GLY A 450 -25.81 15.41 1.38
C GLY A 450 -25.34 16.73 0.84
N ALA A 451 -25.52 17.80 1.64
CA ALA A 451 -25.14 19.16 1.29
C ALA A 451 -23.64 19.33 0.98
N PRO A 452 -23.24 20.39 0.26
CA PRO A 452 -21.84 20.68 0.03
C PRO A 452 -21.08 20.95 1.34
N GLY A 453 -19.90 20.36 1.48
CA GLY A 453 -19.06 20.53 2.68
C GLY A 453 -19.46 19.66 3.88
N THR A 454 -20.32 18.64 3.71
CA THR A 454 -20.67 17.69 4.79
C THR A 454 -19.63 16.58 5.02
N GLY A 455 -18.59 16.48 4.17
CA GLY A 455 -17.53 15.49 4.34
C GLY A 455 -17.81 14.15 3.65
N LYS A 456 -18.64 14.10 2.60
CA LYS A 456 -18.97 12.88 1.85
C LYS A 456 -17.73 12.06 1.44
N SER A 457 -16.80 12.69 0.72
CA SER A 457 -15.57 12.02 0.27
C SER A 457 -14.66 11.63 1.44
N TRP A 458 -14.66 12.40 2.53
CA TRP A 458 -13.93 12.05 3.75
C TRP A 458 -14.52 10.81 4.42
N THR A 459 -15.85 10.71 4.52
CA THR A 459 -16.54 9.52 5.06
C THR A 459 -16.23 8.28 4.23
N ILE A 460 -16.33 8.39 2.89
CA ILE A 460 -15.93 7.30 1.98
C ILE A 460 -14.47 6.90 2.20
N ASN A 461 -13.53 7.86 2.36
CA ASN A 461 -12.12 7.56 2.61
C ASN A 461 -11.88 6.88 3.96
N LYS A 462 -12.59 7.30 5.01
CA LYS A 462 -12.52 6.69 6.34
C LYS A 462 -12.98 5.23 6.30
N ASP A 463 -14.12 4.98 5.67
CA ASP A 463 -14.71 3.65 5.53
C ASP A 463 -13.85 2.78 4.60
N LEU A 464 -13.31 3.35 3.52
CA LEU A 464 -12.36 2.70 2.62
C LEU A 464 -11.12 2.22 3.39
N GLY A 465 -10.50 3.10 4.19
CA GLY A 465 -9.36 2.72 5.03
C GLY A 465 -9.69 1.66 6.08
N THR A 466 -10.95 1.54 6.51
CA THR A 466 -11.41 0.47 7.39
C THR A 466 -11.56 -0.85 6.64
N LEU A 467 -12.07 -0.81 5.40
CA LEU A 467 -12.34 -1.99 4.58
C LEU A 467 -11.07 -2.60 3.99
N ILE A 468 -10.19 -1.80 3.39
CA ILE A 468 -8.99 -2.29 2.67
C ILE A 468 -7.67 -2.11 3.45
N GLY A 469 -7.69 -1.38 4.57
CA GLY A 469 -6.47 -0.96 5.29
C GLY A 469 -5.93 0.39 4.80
N LYS A 470 -5.30 1.17 5.70
CA LYS A 470 -4.92 2.58 5.43
C LYS A 470 -3.84 2.78 4.35
N ASP A 471 -3.03 1.74 4.06
CA ASP A 471 -1.85 1.86 3.21
C ASP A 471 -1.98 1.07 1.88
N ASN A 472 -3.18 0.61 1.54
CA ASN A 472 -3.44 -0.22 0.36
C ASN A 472 -4.01 0.60 -0.82
N GLU A 473 -3.21 1.50 -1.38
CA GLU A 473 -3.61 2.31 -2.55
C GLU A 473 -3.88 1.48 -3.82
N THR A 474 -3.39 0.24 -3.89
CA THR A 474 -3.56 -0.65 -5.05
C THR A 474 -4.91 -1.36 -5.09
N ASP A 475 -5.61 -1.45 -3.94
CA ASP A 475 -6.84 -2.23 -3.80
C ASP A 475 -8.11 -1.40 -4.06
N TYR A 476 -7.95 -0.13 -4.46
CA TYR A 476 -9.06 0.70 -4.93
C TYR A 476 -8.67 1.55 -6.13
N GLU A 477 -9.68 2.02 -6.84
CA GLU A 477 -9.54 3.02 -7.90
C GLU A 477 -10.58 4.12 -7.70
N ARG A 478 -10.19 5.38 -7.92
CA ARG A 478 -11.06 6.55 -7.77
C ARG A 478 -11.19 7.28 -9.08
N VAL A 479 -12.44 7.56 -9.46
CA VAL A 479 -12.77 8.31 -10.67
C VAL A 479 -13.77 9.42 -10.36
N THR A 480 -13.77 10.47 -11.16
CA THR A 480 -14.75 11.56 -11.07
C THR A 480 -15.58 11.60 -12.34
N PHE A 481 -16.89 11.53 -12.20
CA PHE A 481 -17.78 11.66 -13.35
C PHE A 481 -17.91 13.12 -13.79
N HIS A 482 -18.05 13.32 -15.08
CA HIS A 482 -18.29 14.60 -15.74
C HIS A 482 -19.28 14.41 -16.91
N PRO A 483 -19.88 15.46 -17.47
CA PRO A 483 -20.94 15.30 -18.48
C PRO A 483 -20.59 14.43 -19.69
N ASP A 484 -19.34 14.48 -20.13
CA ASP A 484 -18.85 13.69 -21.28
C ASP A 484 -18.32 12.29 -20.91
N TYR A 485 -18.51 11.84 -19.65
CA TYR A 485 -18.08 10.52 -19.22
C TYR A 485 -18.98 9.44 -19.84
N SER A 486 -18.39 8.45 -20.49
CA SER A 486 -19.11 7.46 -21.31
C SER A 486 -18.83 6.03 -20.86
N TYR A 487 -19.61 5.08 -21.40
CA TYR A 487 -19.36 3.63 -21.26
C TYR A 487 -17.93 3.24 -21.63
N ALA A 488 -17.42 3.80 -22.73
CA ALA A 488 -16.07 3.57 -23.21
C ALA A 488 -14.97 4.04 -22.21
N ASN A 489 -15.26 5.10 -21.43
CA ASN A 489 -14.36 5.55 -20.37
C ASN A 489 -14.46 4.70 -19.13
N PHE A 490 -15.65 4.16 -18.83
CA PHE A 490 -15.96 3.45 -17.59
C PHE A 490 -15.65 1.96 -17.67
N VAL A 491 -16.15 1.29 -18.69
CA VAL A 491 -15.97 -0.16 -18.90
C VAL A 491 -14.74 -0.42 -19.75
N GLY A 492 -14.61 0.26 -20.87
CA GLY A 492 -13.47 0.14 -21.77
C GLY A 492 -13.89 0.16 -23.25
N THR A 493 -12.90 0.26 -24.12
CA THR A 493 -13.10 0.27 -25.57
C THR A 493 -11.80 -0.01 -26.29
N TYR A 494 -11.90 -0.40 -27.58
CA TYR A 494 -10.73 -0.46 -28.46
C TYR A 494 -10.22 0.94 -28.78
N LYS A 495 -8.92 1.13 -28.61
CA LYS A 495 -8.22 2.38 -28.96
C LYS A 495 -7.02 2.09 -29.83
N PRO A 496 -6.68 2.99 -30.78
CA PRO A 496 -5.41 2.93 -31.47
C PRO A 496 -4.28 3.13 -30.46
N THR A 497 -3.38 2.17 -30.38
CA THR A 497 -2.22 2.19 -29.48
C THR A 497 -0.97 2.10 -30.36
N PRO A 498 0.05 2.95 -30.14
CA PRO A 498 1.32 2.78 -30.81
C PRO A 498 1.92 1.42 -30.47
N CYS A 499 2.37 0.70 -31.48
CA CYS A 499 3.18 -0.50 -31.33
C CYS A 499 4.42 -0.40 -32.21
N TYR A 500 5.47 -1.08 -31.77
CA TYR A 500 6.74 -1.14 -32.51
C TYR A 500 6.91 -2.58 -33.01
N GLU A 501 6.68 -2.81 -34.29
CA GLU A 501 6.83 -4.10 -34.93
C GLU A 501 7.86 -4.01 -36.06
N GLU A 502 8.79 -4.97 -36.14
CA GLU A 502 9.83 -5.08 -37.17
C GLU A 502 10.67 -3.80 -37.41
N GLY A 503 10.97 -3.05 -36.33
CA GLY A 503 11.77 -1.83 -36.45
C GLY A 503 11.00 -0.61 -36.99
N LYS A 504 9.66 -0.66 -37.07
CA LYS A 504 8.80 0.44 -37.52
C LYS A 504 7.73 0.75 -36.49
N ASN A 505 7.48 2.06 -36.30
CA ASN A 505 6.32 2.51 -35.55
C ASN A 505 5.07 2.18 -36.35
N SER A 506 4.18 1.36 -35.79
CA SER A 506 2.86 1.05 -36.31
C SER A 506 1.78 1.37 -35.28
N ILE A 507 0.53 1.36 -35.70
CA ILE A 507 -0.60 1.56 -34.79
C ILE A 507 -1.41 0.27 -34.79
N THR A 508 -1.57 -0.33 -33.63
CA THR A 508 -2.48 -1.44 -33.42
C THR A 508 -3.71 -0.99 -32.64
N TYR A 509 -4.81 -1.73 -32.75
CA TYR A 509 -6.00 -1.50 -31.94
C TYR A 509 -5.99 -2.48 -30.77
N LYS A 510 -6.02 -1.97 -29.54
CA LYS A 510 -6.11 -2.80 -28.32
C LYS A 510 -7.32 -2.38 -27.50
N TYR A 511 -7.92 -3.35 -26.83
CA TYR A 511 -8.92 -3.06 -25.81
C TYR A 511 -8.24 -2.40 -24.62
N VAL A 512 -8.68 -1.18 -24.28
CA VAL A 512 -8.19 -0.42 -23.12
C VAL A 512 -9.27 -0.47 -22.05
N PRO A 513 -9.05 -1.21 -20.95
CA PRO A 513 -10.03 -1.35 -19.89
C PRO A 513 -10.26 -0.02 -19.16
N GLY A 514 -11.52 0.29 -18.90
CA GLY A 514 -11.90 1.38 -18.00
C GLY A 514 -11.73 1.00 -16.52
N PRO A 515 -11.95 1.95 -15.61
CA PRO A 515 -11.77 1.72 -14.16
C PRO A 515 -12.65 0.57 -13.64
N PHE A 516 -13.88 0.43 -14.13
CA PHE A 516 -14.74 -0.69 -13.75
C PHE A 516 -14.07 -2.03 -14.08
N MET A 517 -13.61 -2.22 -15.31
CA MET A 517 -12.98 -3.47 -15.73
C MET A 517 -11.64 -3.73 -15.04
N ARG A 518 -10.86 -2.68 -14.75
CA ARG A 518 -9.60 -2.85 -14.00
C ARG A 518 -9.82 -3.35 -12.58
N VAL A 519 -10.79 -2.77 -11.86
CA VAL A 519 -11.15 -3.22 -10.50
C VAL A 519 -11.78 -4.60 -10.55
N TYR A 520 -12.65 -4.87 -11.54
CA TYR A 520 -13.31 -6.14 -11.75
C TYR A 520 -12.30 -7.29 -11.94
N VAL A 521 -11.32 -7.10 -12.82
CA VAL A 521 -10.26 -8.10 -13.03
C VAL A 521 -9.43 -8.34 -11.78
N LYS A 522 -9.07 -7.28 -11.04
CA LYS A 522 -8.36 -7.42 -9.75
C LYS A 522 -9.18 -8.23 -8.74
N ALA A 523 -10.47 -7.95 -8.64
CA ALA A 523 -11.37 -8.68 -7.75
C ALA A 523 -11.48 -10.16 -8.14
N LEU A 524 -11.65 -10.48 -9.41
CA LEU A 524 -11.71 -11.87 -9.91
C LEU A 524 -10.39 -12.62 -9.74
N LYS A 525 -9.24 -12.00 -10.08
CA LYS A 525 -7.91 -12.59 -9.83
C LYS A 525 -7.72 -12.97 -8.36
N ASN A 526 -8.26 -12.15 -7.46
CA ASN A 526 -8.16 -12.40 -6.04
C ASN A 526 -9.27 -13.33 -5.49
N ALA A 527 -10.45 -13.36 -6.13
CA ALA A 527 -11.58 -14.20 -5.70
C ALA A 527 -11.24 -15.70 -5.68
N SER A 528 -10.37 -16.14 -6.58
CA SER A 528 -9.87 -17.53 -6.64
C SER A 528 -8.72 -17.78 -5.66
N THR A 529 -8.24 -16.77 -4.95
CA THR A 529 -7.19 -16.91 -3.94
C THR A 529 -7.77 -17.27 -2.57
N LEU A 530 -6.94 -17.75 -1.67
CA LEU A 530 -7.36 -18.09 -0.30
C LEU A 530 -7.42 -16.88 0.63
N ASN A 531 -6.72 -15.80 0.29
CA ASN A 531 -6.77 -14.55 1.02
C ASN A 531 -7.56 -13.53 0.22
N VAL A 532 -8.87 -13.71 0.24
CA VAL A 532 -9.77 -12.82 -0.48
C VAL A 532 -9.74 -11.44 0.16
N LYS A 533 -9.41 -10.43 -0.66
CA LYS A 533 -9.38 -9.03 -0.28
C LYS A 533 -10.52 -8.28 -0.96
N PRO A 534 -11.04 -7.23 -0.33
CA PRO A 534 -11.97 -6.34 -0.98
C PRO A 534 -11.26 -5.42 -1.99
N TYR A 535 -11.92 -5.14 -3.10
CA TYR A 535 -11.53 -4.17 -4.11
C TYR A 535 -12.64 -3.14 -4.29
N VAL A 536 -12.28 -1.86 -4.31
CA VAL A 536 -13.27 -0.79 -4.29
C VAL A 536 -13.12 0.14 -5.48
N LEU A 537 -14.21 0.34 -6.21
CA LEU A 537 -14.33 1.43 -7.18
C LEU A 537 -15.03 2.61 -6.52
N VAL A 538 -14.36 3.73 -6.38
CA VAL A 538 -14.92 4.97 -5.82
C VAL A 538 -15.24 5.93 -6.95
N ILE A 539 -16.50 6.34 -7.03
CA ILE A 539 -17.02 7.28 -8.04
C ILE A 539 -17.38 8.59 -7.37
N GLU A 540 -16.61 9.64 -7.62
CA GLU A 540 -16.97 10.99 -7.17
C GLU A 540 -17.95 11.64 -8.13
N GLU A 541 -18.95 12.35 -7.57
CA GLU A 541 -19.94 13.12 -8.32
C GLU A 541 -20.71 12.25 -9.36
N ILE A 542 -21.22 11.10 -8.92
CA ILE A 542 -21.84 10.10 -9.81
C ILE A 542 -22.95 10.68 -10.72
N ASN A 543 -23.70 11.67 -10.24
CA ASN A 543 -24.79 12.32 -10.97
C ASN A 543 -24.36 13.44 -11.92
N ARG A 544 -23.04 13.69 -12.08
CA ARG A 544 -22.54 14.63 -13.10
C ARG A 544 -22.45 14.03 -14.50
N ALA A 545 -22.64 12.72 -14.63
CA ALA A 545 -22.77 12.04 -15.92
C ALA A 545 -24.16 11.40 -16.03
N ASN A 546 -24.55 11.07 -17.26
CA ASN A 546 -25.72 10.21 -17.46
C ASN A 546 -25.39 8.77 -17.05
N VAL A 547 -25.70 8.44 -15.78
CA VAL A 547 -25.30 7.17 -15.16
C VAL A 547 -25.82 5.94 -15.90
N ALA A 548 -27.03 5.99 -16.47
CA ALA A 548 -27.58 4.90 -17.25
C ALA A 548 -26.75 4.64 -18.51
N ALA A 549 -26.31 5.69 -19.20
CA ALA A 549 -25.46 5.57 -20.39
C ALA A 549 -24.03 5.14 -20.03
N VAL A 550 -23.48 5.60 -18.90
CA VAL A 550 -22.13 5.24 -18.46
C VAL A 550 -22.04 3.79 -18.03
N PHE A 551 -23.02 3.29 -17.28
CA PHE A 551 -23.04 1.90 -16.85
C PHE A 551 -23.46 0.94 -17.97
N GLY A 552 -24.37 1.36 -18.90
CA GLY A 552 -24.84 0.50 -19.96
C GLY A 552 -25.28 -0.89 -19.46
N ASP A 553 -24.77 -1.95 -20.07
CA ASP A 553 -25.11 -3.33 -19.70
C ASP A 553 -24.69 -3.73 -18.29
N VAL A 554 -23.56 -3.18 -17.78
CA VAL A 554 -23.07 -3.50 -16.43
C VAL A 554 -23.98 -2.97 -15.32
N PHE A 555 -24.96 -2.12 -15.68
CA PHE A 555 -26.00 -1.68 -14.78
C PHE A 555 -26.81 -2.84 -14.15
N GLN A 556 -27.07 -3.91 -14.93
CA GLN A 556 -27.79 -5.09 -14.42
C GLN A 556 -26.98 -5.83 -13.36
N LEU A 557 -25.66 -5.74 -13.40
CA LEU A 557 -24.78 -6.41 -12.43
C LEU A 557 -24.84 -5.80 -11.03
N LEU A 558 -25.44 -4.62 -10.88
CA LEU A 558 -25.57 -3.94 -9.58
C LEU A 558 -26.68 -4.56 -8.70
N ASP A 559 -27.59 -5.37 -9.23
CA ASP A 559 -28.50 -6.16 -8.41
C ASP A 559 -27.68 -7.28 -7.74
N ARG A 560 -27.53 -7.21 -6.41
CA ARG A 560 -26.74 -8.15 -5.59
C ARG A 560 -27.65 -9.09 -4.84
N ASP A 561 -27.28 -10.37 -4.77
CA ASP A 561 -27.93 -11.36 -3.92
C ASP A 561 -27.50 -11.20 -2.43
N GLU A 562 -28.05 -12.01 -1.55
CA GLU A 562 -27.75 -12.02 -0.12
C GLU A 562 -26.27 -12.31 0.20
N LYS A 563 -25.53 -12.89 -0.75
CA LYS A 563 -24.10 -13.18 -0.64
C LYS A 563 -23.23 -12.07 -1.21
N GLY A 564 -23.83 -11.05 -1.82
CA GLY A 564 -23.13 -9.91 -2.43
C GLY A 564 -22.61 -10.17 -3.83
N VAL A 565 -23.03 -11.23 -4.51
CA VAL A 565 -22.75 -11.51 -5.92
C VAL A 565 -23.84 -10.90 -6.79
N SER A 566 -23.56 -10.51 -8.04
CA SER A 566 -24.63 -10.10 -8.97
C SER A 566 -25.68 -11.19 -9.10
N GLU A 567 -26.96 -10.85 -8.85
CA GLU A 567 -28.08 -11.79 -8.93
C GLU A 567 -28.26 -12.28 -10.37
N TYR A 568 -28.17 -11.36 -11.35
CA TYR A 568 -28.31 -11.67 -12.76
C TYR A 568 -26.97 -11.50 -13.49
N PRO A 569 -26.57 -12.45 -14.37
CA PRO A 569 -25.43 -12.25 -15.23
C PRO A 569 -25.80 -11.35 -16.42
N ILE A 570 -24.78 -10.77 -17.04
CA ILE A 570 -24.93 -10.19 -18.38
C ILE A 570 -24.12 -11.00 -19.40
N GLU A 571 -24.55 -10.97 -20.66
CA GLU A 571 -23.75 -11.45 -21.78
C GLU A 571 -22.61 -10.47 -22.03
N ALA A 572 -21.37 -10.96 -21.97
CA ALA A 572 -20.20 -10.15 -22.26
C ALA A 572 -20.03 -9.98 -23.78
N SER A 573 -19.66 -8.76 -24.21
CA SER A 573 -19.27 -8.54 -25.61
C SER A 573 -18.01 -9.35 -25.95
N GLU A 574 -17.79 -9.61 -27.24
CA GLU A 574 -16.59 -10.32 -27.71
C GLU A 574 -15.30 -9.64 -27.22
N ASP A 575 -15.30 -8.30 -27.16
CA ASP A 575 -14.17 -7.53 -26.67
C ASP A 575 -13.87 -7.81 -25.17
N ILE A 576 -14.93 -7.86 -24.36
CA ILE A 576 -14.82 -8.17 -22.93
C ILE A 576 -14.41 -9.63 -22.72
N LYS A 577 -14.98 -10.58 -23.47
CA LYS A 577 -14.60 -12.00 -23.39
C LYS A 577 -13.11 -12.19 -23.68
N ASN A 578 -12.64 -11.63 -24.80
CA ASN A 578 -11.23 -11.73 -25.21
C ASN A 578 -10.30 -11.06 -24.18
N PHE A 579 -10.68 -9.90 -23.66
CA PHE A 579 -9.92 -9.20 -22.63
C PHE A 579 -9.86 -10.02 -21.34
N LEU A 580 -10.98 -10.57 -20.87
CA LEU A 580 -11.01 -11.39 -19.65
C LEU A 580 -10.23 -12.69 -19.79
N ALA A 581 -10.32 -13.35 -20.96
CA ALA A 581 -9.51 -14.53 -21.24
C ALA A 581 -8.01 -14.23 -21.23
N ALA A 582 -7.59 -13.09 -21.78
CA ALA A 582 -6.20 -12.65 -21.76
C ALA A 582 -5.71 -12.34 -20.33
N GLU A 583 -6.57 -11.74 -19.48
CA GLU A 583 -6.21 -11.32 -18.11
C GLU A 583 -6.30 -12.44 -17.08
N LEU A 584 -7.26 -13.36 -17.22
CA LEU A 584 -7.61 -14.37 -16.23
C LEU A 584 -7.26 -15.80 -16.66
N GLY A 585 -6.88 -15.98 -17.95
CA GLY A 585 -6.68 -17.29 -18.57
C GLY A 585 -7.97 -17.93 -19.02
N GLY A 586 -7.91 -19.12 -19.65
CA GLY A 586 -9.06 -19.83 -20.21
C GLY A 586 -9.40 -19.37 -21.63
N SER A 587 -10.59 -19.78 -22.12
CA SER A 587 -11.09 -19.38 -23.42
C SER A 587 -12.05 -18.18 -23.31
N PRO A 588 -12.23 -17.37 -24.37
CA PRO A 588 -13.22 -16.29 -24.37
C PRO A 588 -14.64 -16.76 -24.02
N ASP A 589 -15.01 -17.97 -24.39
CA ASP A 589 -16.34 -18.54 -24.11
C ASP A 589 -16.57 -18.83 -22.62
N ASP A 590 -15.53 -19.02 -21.83
CA ASP A 590 -15.64 -19.14 -20.36
C ASP A 590 -16.21 -17.87 -19.73
N TYR A 591 -16.06 -16.73 -20.41
CA TYR A 591 -16.51 -15.40 -19.98
C TYR A 591 -17.77 -14.91 -20.71
N ALA A 592 -18.52 -15.82 -21.36
CA ALA A 592 -19.76 -15.45 -22.05
C ALA A 592 -20.76 -14.78 -21.10
N LYS A 593 -20.83 -15.24 -19.85
CA LYS A 593 -21.69 -14.67 -18.81
C LYS A 593 -20.86 -14.19 -17.63
N ILE A 594 -20.94 -12.91 -17.31
CA ILE A 594 -20.19 -12.30 -16.22
C ILE A 594 -21.10 -11.81 -15.08
N ARG A 595 -20.57 -11.83 -13.86
CA ARG A 595 -21.19 -11.33 -12.62
C ARG A 595 -20.15 -10.56 -11.82
N ILE A 596 -20.54 -9.59 -11.02
CA ILE A 596 -19.61 -8.93 -10.08
C ILE A 596 -19.44 -9.85 -8.86
N PRO A 597 -18.19 -10.15 -8.46
CA PRO A 597 -17.92 -10.98 -7.28
C PRO A 597 -18.18 -10.22 -5.97
N ASN A 598 -18.40 -10.96 -4.88
CA ASN A 598 -18.69 -10.36 -3.57
C ASN A 598 -17.49 -9.72 -2.85
N ASN A 599 -16.33 -9.73 -3.44
CA ASN A 599 -15.17 -8.96 -2.96
C ASN A 599 -14.95 -7.66 -3.76
N MET A 600 -15.89 -7.26 -4.62
CA MET A 600 -15.87 -5.99 -5.35
C MET A 600 -16.96 -5.05 -4.85
N PHE A 601 -16.56 -3.85 -4.45
CA PHE A 601 -17.42 -2.78 -3.95
C PHE A 601 -17.45 -1.61 -4.93
N ILE A 602 -18.61 -0.95 -5.04
CA ILE A 602 -18.76 0.25 -5.85
C ILE A 602 -19.38 1.32 -4.96
N TRP A 603 -18.57 2.31 -4.56
CA TRP A 603 -18.99 3.40 -3.69
C TRP A 603 -18.99 4.71 -4.43
N ALA A 604 -19.94 5.56 -4.14
CA ALA A 604 -20.05 6.83 -4.84
C ALA A 604 -20.36 7.99 -3.91
N THR A 605 -20.04 9.21 -4.35
CA THR A 605 -20.53 10.45 -3.77
C THR A 605 -21.50 11.13 -4.72
N MET A 606 -22.46 11.84 -4.17
CA MET A 606 -23.48 12.58 -4.93
C MET A 606 -23.76 13.93 -4.27
N ASN A 607 -23.77 14.98 -5.09
CA ASN A 607 -24.31 16.29 -4.72
C ASN A 607 -25.71 16.42 -5.34
N SER A 608 -26.74 16.43 -4.50
CA SER A 608 -28.14 16.51 -4.98
C SER A 608 -28.55 17.92 -5.40
N ALA A 609 -27.85 18.94 -4.91
CA ALA A 609 -28.19 20.35 -5.08
C ALA A 609 -27.57 21.03 -6.30
N ASP A 610 -26.57 20.43 -6.94
CA ASP A 610 -25.83 21.07 -8.02
C ASP A 610 -26.71 21.29 -9.27
N GLN A 611 -26.51 22.43 -9.92
CA GLN A 611 -27.12 22.73 -11.23
C GLN A 611 -26.33 21.97 -12.31
N GLY A 612 -27.03 21.40 -13.31
CA GLY A 612 -26.41 20.66 -14.40
C GLY A 612 -26.06 19.21 -14.07
N VAL A 613 -26.68 18.61 -13.04
CA VAL A 613 -26.61 17.19 -12.75
C VAL A 613 -27.70 16.42 -13.47
N PHE A 614 -27.41 15.16 -13.84
CA PHE A 614 -28.38 14.27 -14.45
C PHE A 614 -29.28 13.64 -13.37
N PRO A 615 -30.61 13.58 -13.60
CA PRO A 615 -31.50 12.86 -12.71
C PRO A 615 -31.22 11.36 -12.78
N MET A 616 -31.18 10.70 -11.61
CA MET A 616 -31.13 9.26 -11.52
C MET A 616 -32.55 8.69 -11.42
N ASP A 617 -32.89 7.73 -12.27
CA ASP A 617 -34.16 7.05 -12.24
C ASP A 617 -34.32 6.12 -11.03
N THR A 618 -35.55 5.66 -10.81
CA THR A 618 -35.89 4.78 -9.67
C THR A 618 -35.22 3.42 -9.82
N ALA A 619 -35.07 2.91 -11.06
CA ALA A 619 -34.44 1.63 -11.32
C ALA A 619 -32.96 1.63 -10.96
N PHE A 620 -32.28 2.77 -11.22
CA PHE A 620 -30.89 2.95 -10.80
C PHE A 620 -30.79 3.07 -9.26
N LYS A 621 -31.65 3.90 -8.65
CA LYS A 621 -31.61 4.16 -7.20
C LYS A 621 -31.80 2.89 -6.37
N ARG A 622 -32.70 1.98 -6.75
CA ARG A 622 -32.99 0.76 -5.98
C ARG A 622 -31.81 -0.22 -5.83
N ARG A 623 -30.76 -0.06 -6.66
CA ARG A 623 -29.56 -0.91 -6.67
C ARG A 623 -28.45 -0.42 -5.75
N TRP A 624 -28.73 0.70 -5.02
CA TRP A 624 -27.74 1.37 -4.18
C TRP A 624 -28.27 1.60 -2.79
N ASP A 625 -27.40 1.45 -1.82
CA ASP A 625 -27.62 1.87 -0.45
C ASP A 625 -27.26 3.33 -0.28
N PHE A 626 -28.24 4.14 0.04
CA PHE A 626 -28.07 5.59 0.20
C PHE A 626 -27.68 5.93 1.63
N THR A 627 -26.49 6.50 1.81
CA THR A 627 -26.03 7.00 3.11
C THR A 627 -26.13 8.53 3.13
N TYR A 628 -27.10 9.06 3.87
CA TYR A 628 -27.23 10.48 4.06
C TYR A 628 -26.21 11.01 5.05
N ILE A 629 -25.44 12.03 4.65
CA ILE A 629 -24.50 12.75 5.51
C ILE A 629 -25.15 14.07 5.92
N GLY A 630 -25.70 14.10 7.13
CA GLY A 630 -26.42 15.25 7.67
C GLY A 630 -25.54 16.48 7.83
N ILE A 631 -26.13 17.67 7.66
CA ILE A 631 -25.41 18.96 7.66
C ILE A 631 -24.76 19.31 9.00
N ASN A 632 -25.12 18.65 10.08
CA ASN A 632 -24.56 18.87 11.42
C ASN A 632 -23.83 17.65 11.96
N LYS A 633 -23.62 16.61 11.13
CA LYS A 633 -22.84 15.44 11.48
C LYS A 633 -21.36 15.81 11.37
N GLU A 634 -20.52 15.34 12.30
CA GLU A 634 -19.08 15.57 12.29
C GLU A 634 -18.67 17.07 12.37
N ASP A 635 -19.46 17.91 13.08
CA ASP A 635 -19.17 19.34 13.26
C ASP A 635 -18.40 19.65 14.57
N GLY A 636 -18.01 18.62 15.32
CA GLY A 636 -17.30 18.77 16.60
C GLY A 636 -15.98 19.53 16.49
N ASP A 637 -15.18 19.25 15.46
CA ASP A 637 -13.86 19.87 15.24
C ASP A 637 -13.92 21.39 15.04
N ILE A 638 -15.02 21.89 14.47
CA ILE A 638 -15.21 23.32 14.19
C ILE A 638 -16.00 24.05 15.27
N SER A 639 -16.49 23.33 16.27
CA SER A 639 -17.18 23.92 17.42
C SER A 639 -16.19 24.64 18.34
N GLY A 640 -16.57 25.79 18.88
CA GLY A 640 -15.69 26.60 19.71
C GLY A 640 -14.55 27.30 18.97
N LYS A 641 -14.54 27.30 17.62
CA LYS A 641 -13.53 27.99 16.82
C LYS A 641 -14.05 29.36 16.38
N TYR A 642 -13.30 30.40 16.72
CA TYR A 642 -13.73 31.81 16.60
C TYR A 642 -12.90 32.57 15.57
N VAL A 643 -13.54 33.55 14.94
CA VAL A 643 -12.90 34.56 14.09
C VAL A 643 -13.41 35.95 14.50
N THR A 644 -12.54 36.95 14.42
CA THR A 644 -12.91 38.35 14.67
C THR A 644 -13.22 39.05 13.35
N LEU A 645 -14.43 39.61 13.22
CA LEU A 645 -14.94 40.23 12.01
C LEU A 645 -15.34 41.72 12.25
N GLY A 646 -15.64 42.43 11.17
CA GLY A 646 -15.96 43.86 11.18
C GLY A 646 -14.74 44.76 11.09
N LYS A 647 -14.90 46.01 10.62
CA LYS A 647 -13.80 46.96 10.41
C LYS A 647 -13.02 47.24 11.71
N ASP A 648 -13.74 47.36 12.82
CA ASP A 648 -13.17 47.64 14.13
C ASP A 648 -12.89 46.39 14.95
N SER A 649 -12.93 45.20 14.33
CA SER A 649 -12.72 43.88 14.98
C SER A 649 -13.63 43.65 16.20
N ASP A 650 -14.85 44.20 16.14
CA ASP A 650 -15.82 44.22 17.26
C ASP A 650 -16.67 42.94 17.40
N GLN A 651 -16.60 42.05 16.40
CA GLN A 651 -17.44 40.86 16.33
C GLN A 651 -16.62 39.59 16.49
N LYS A 652 -16.66 38.98 17.66
CA LYS A 652 -16.13 37.63 17.86
C LYS A 652 -17.20 36.63 17.48
N VAL A 653 -16.96 35.87 16.39
CA VAL A 653 -17.94 34.99 15.73
C VAL A 653 -17.44 33.57 15.74
N GLU A 654 -18.25 32.65 16.22
CA GLU A 654 -17.99 31.21 16.07
C GLU A 654 -18.49 30.75 14.70
N TRP A 655 -17.56 30.18 13.87
CA TRP A 655 -17.92 29.75 12.52
C TRP A 655 -19.10 28.76 12.51
N ASN A 656 -19.10 27.78 13.40
CA ASN A 656 -20.16 26.76 13.42
C ASN A 656 -21.53 27.36 13.76
N LYS A 657 -21.59 28.36 14.66
CA LYS A 657 -22.83 29.05 14.97
C LYS A 657 -23.32 29.91 13.81
N LEU A 658 -22.44 30.68 13.17
CA LEU A 658 -22.77 31.46 11.98
C LEU A 658 -23.33 30.57 10.87
N ARG A 659 -22.64 29.45 10.59
CA ARG A 659 -23.07 28.47 9.59
C ARG A 659 -24.48 27.92 9.90
N LYS A 660 -24.74 27.53 11.15
CA LYS A 660 -26.03 27.01 11.60
C LYS A 660 -27.13 28.11 11.51
N ALA A 661 -26.84 29.34 11.89
CA ALA A 661 -27.76 30.47 11.76
C ALA A 661 -28.12 30.75 10.30
N ILE A 662 -27.13 30.71 9.38
CA ILE A 662 -27.38 30.82 7.94
C ILE A 662 -28.30 29.69 7.48
N ASN A 663 -28.00 28.44 7.85
CA ASN A 663 -28.79 27.27 7.47
C ASN A 663 -30.24 27.36 8.01
N ASN A 664 -30.42 27.78 9.25
CA ASN A 664 -31.74 28.02 9.84
C ASN A 664 -32.56 29.06 9.03
N PHE A 665 -31.90 30.13 8.62
CA PHE A 665 -32.54 31.14 7.76
C PHE A 665 -32.92 30.57 6.39
N LEU A 666 -32.00 29.78 5.75
CA LEU A 666 -32.28 29.12 4.47
C LEU A 666 -33.47 28.16 4.59
N ALA A 667 -33.52 27.36 5.66
CA ALA A 667 -34.64 26.44 5.93
C ALA A 667 -35.98 27.17 6.14
N LYS A 668 -36.00 28.25 6.96
CA LYS A 668 -37.18 29.13 7.12
C LYS A 668 -37.62 29.75 5.78
N SER A 669 -36.66 29.99 4.88
CA SER A 669 -36.92 30.52 3.53
C SER A 669 -37.33 29.43 2.51
N LYS A 670 -37.59 28.17 2.97
CA LYS A 670 -37.98 27.01 2.15
C LYS A 670 -36.90 26.58 1.12
N ILE A 671 -35.63 26.79 1.46
CA ILE A 671 -34.50 26.31 0.66
C ILE A 671 -34.14 24.93 1.19
N ASN A 672 -34.06 23.94 0.29
CA ASN A 672 -33.81 22.55 0.63
C ASN A 672 -32.47 22.36 1.36
N GLU A 673 -32.40 21.38 2.23
CA GLU A 673 -31.23 21.09 3.06
C GLU A 673 -29.96 20.76 2.23
N ASP A 674 -30.14 20.19 1.06
CA ASP A 674 -29.05 19.88 0.13
C ASP A 674 -28.33 21.13 -0.42
N LYS A 675 -28.96 22.30 -0.34
CA LYS A 675 -28.40 23.64 -0.67
C LYS A 675 -27.85 24.38 0.53
N GLN A 676 -27.84 23.77 1.70
CA GLN A 676 -27.34 24.41 2.92
C GLN A 676 -25.85 24.15 3.10
N LEU A 677 -25.22 24.85 4.04
CA LEU A 677 -23.77 24.82 4.25
C LEU A 677 -23.38 23.67 5.18
N GLY A 678 -22.60 22.71 4.71
CA GLY A 678 -21.97 21.69 5.56
C GLY A 678 -20.84 22.27 6.45
N PRO A 679 -20.37 21.52 7.47
CA PRO A 679 -19.33 21.94 8.41
C PRO A 679 -18.05 22.42 7.74
N TYR A 680 -17.65 21.74 6.69
CA TYR A 680 -16.41 21.97 5.95
C TYR A 680 -16.63 22.64 4.59
N PHE A 681 -17.71 23.44 4.46
CA PHE A 681 -17.91 24.30 3.31
C PHE A 681 -16.73 25.27 3.13
N ILE A 682 -16.23 25.82 4.24
CA ILE A 682 -14.88 26.37 4.33
C ILE A 682 -13.93 25.22 4.71
N PRO A 683 -12.79 25.06 4.01
CA PRO A 683 -11.88 23.94 4.25
C PRO A 683 -11.42 23.79 5.71
N ARG A 684 -11.34 22.57 6.21
CA ARG A 684 -10.94 22.23 7.59
C ARG A 684 -9.66 22.95 8.02
N LYS A 685 -8.64 23.02 7.15
CA LYS A 685 -7.35 23.69 7.40
C LYS A 685 -7.46 25.19 7.73
N ILE A 686 -8.63 25.82 7.42
CA ILE A 686 -8.88 27.24 7.70
C ILE A 686 -9.69 27.37 8.99
N VAL A 687 -10.73 26.55 9.17
CA VAL A 687 -11.68 26.68 10.30
C VAL A 687 -11.28 25.86 11.53
N VAL A 688 -10.23 25.03 11.44
CA VAL A 688 -9.63 24.31 12.56
C VAL A 688 -8.16 24.74 12.65
N PRO A 689 -7.84 25.72 13.53
CA PRO A 689 -6.47 26.17 13.75
C PRO A 689 -5.57 25.05 14.29
N GLU A 690 -4.29 25.05 13.96
CA GLU A 690 -3.32 24.10 14.50
C GLU A 690 -3.09 24.27 16.01
N ASN A 691 -3.19 25.52 16.49
CA ASN A 691 -3.04 25.86 17.89
C ASN A 691 -4.17 26.81 18.34
N GLY A 692 -4.80 26.48 19.47
CA GLY A 692 -5.86 27.30 20.07
C GLY A 692 -7.19 27.25 19.31
N ASP A 693 -8.02 28.29 19.55
CA ASP A 693 -9.39 28.35 19.03
C ASP A 693 -9.63 29.54 18.09
N GLU A 694 -8.59 30.31 17.81
CA GLU A 694 -8.71 31.52 16.98
C GLU A 694 -8.33 31.23 15.52
N ILE A 695 -9.30 31.47 14.64
CA ILE A 695 -9.14 31.29 13.19
C ILE A 695 -8.44 32.55 12.62
N LYS A 696 -7.44 32.31 11.72
CA LYS A 696 -6.72 33.40 11.04
C LYS A 696 -7.69 34.28 10.23
N ARG A 697 -7.89 35.53 10.69
CA ARG A 697 -8.89 36.49 10.19
C ARG A 697 -8.83 36.68 8.68
N ASP A 698 -7.69 37.07 8.14
CA ASP A 698 -7.58 37.47 6.73
C ASP A 698 -7.83 36.31 5.77
N VAL A 699 -7.35 35.12 6.13
CA VAL A 699 -7.56 33.87 5.36
C VAL A 699 -9.03 33.49 5.39
N PHE A 700 -9.67 33.62 6.57
CA PHE A 700 -11.09 33.32 6.73
C PHE A 700 -11.96 34.32 5.93
N ILE A 701 -11.75 35.62 6.07
CA ILE A 701 -12.52 36.64 5.37
C ILE A 701 -12.47 36.44 3.85
N ASN A 702 -11.26 36.26 3.31
CA ASN A 702 -11.08 36.01 1.89
C ASN A 702 -11.81 34.73 1.42
N THR A 703 -11.69 33.66 2.18
CA THR A 703 -12.37 32.39 1.85
C THR A 703 -13.88 32.50 2.03
N PHE A 704 -14.36 33.18 3.07
CA PHE A 704 -15.78 33.38 3.32
C PHE A 704 -16.44 34.18 2.18
N LYS A 705 -15.81 35.24 1.73
CA LYS A 705 -16.27 36.01 0.56
C LYS A 705 -16.34 35.14 -0.67
N ASN A 706 -15.23 34.51 -1.04
CA ASN A 706 -15.10 33.77 -2.29
C ASN A 706 -15.83 32.43 -2.33
N LYS A 707 -16.25 31.89 -1.17
CA LYS A 707 -17.00 30.63 -1.11
C LYS A 707 -18.41 30.81 -0.57
N VAL A 708 -18.56 31.39 0.64
CA VAL A 708 -19.86 31.40 1.30
C VAL A 708 -20.74 32.52 0.70
N ILE A 709 -20.26 33.75 0.65
CA ILE A 709 -21.05 34.87 0.08
C ILE A 709 -21.32 34.60 -1.40
N MET A 710 -20.32 34.14 -2.16
CA MET A 710 -20.46 33.79 -3.57
C MET A 710 -21.55 32.72 -3.77
N TYR A 711 -21.49 31.62 -3.00
CA TYR A 711 -22.46 30.54 -3.08
C TYR A 711 -23.88 30.99 -2.72
N LEU A 712 -24.04 31.78 -1.66
CA LEU A 712 -25.34 32.33 -1.28
C LEU A 712 -25.89 33.29 -2.35
N PHE A 713 -24.99 34.06 -2.96
CA PHE A 713 -25.36 35.06 -3.99
C PHE A 713 -25.74 34.41 -5.33
N GLU A 714 -24.93 33.46 -5.82
CA GLU A 714 -25.11 32.89 -7.16
C GLU A 714 -26.04 31.68 -7.18
N ASP A 715 -26.14 30.92 -6.08
CA ASP A 715 -26.79 29.61 -6.06
C ASP A 715 -27.86 29.49 -4.96
N ALA A 716 -27.48 29.26 -3.70
CA ALA A 716 -28.42 28.84 -2.66
C ALA A 716 -29.53 29.87 -2.38
N ALA A 717 -29.19 31.14 -2.32
CA ALA A 717 -30.15 32.23 -2.05
C ALA A 717 -30.33 33.20 -3.22
N LYS A 718 -30.06 32.79 -4.46
CA LYS A 718 -30.12 33.61 -5.67
C LYS A 718 -31.41 34.42 -5.78
N GLN A 719 -32.56 33.83 -5.46
CA GLN A 719 -33.86 34.47 -5.51
C GLN A 719 -34.24 35.20 -4.18
N LYS A 720 -33.41 35.11 -3.16
CA LYS A 720 -33.63 35.65 -1.82
C LYS A 720 -32.48 36.56 -1.34
N ARG A 721 -31.69 37.13 -2.29
CA ARG A 721 -30.52 37.97 -1.97
C ARG A 721 -30.86 39.11 -1.04
N SER A 722 -31.90 39.86 -1.34
CA SER A 722 -32.36 41.01 -0.52
C SER A 722 -32.79 40.58 0.89
N SER A 723 -33.30 39.36 1.04
CA SER A 723 -33.71 38.85 2.35
C SER A 723 -32.50 38.39 3.18
N ILE A 724 -31.59 37.58 2.59
CA ILE A 724 -30.45 37.06 3.35
C ILE A 724 -29.41 38.15 3.63
N PHE A 725 -29.17 39.07 2.68
CA PHE A 725 -28.23 40.20 2.83
C PHE A 725 -28.95 41.51 3.24
N ALA A 726 -29.98 41.42 4.07
CA ALA A 726 -30.79 42.55 4.46
C ALA A 726 -29.98 43.71 5.09
N GLY A 727 -28.86 43.41 5.76
CA GLY A 727 -27.97 44.43 6.32
C GLY A 727 -27.14 45.23 5.31
N CYS A 728 -27.13 44.80 4.03
CA CYS A 728 -26.50 45.54 2.94
C CYS A 728 -27.46 46.63 2.34
N ASN A 729 -28.73 46.64 2.75
CA ASN A 729 -29.75 47.53 2.19
C ASN A 729 -29.81 47.41 0.63
N ASP A 730 -29.74 48.55 -0.09
CA ASP A 730 -29.80 48.56 -1.57
C ASP A 730 -28.56 47.97 -2.26
N LYS A 731 -27.50 47.66 -1.52
CA LYS A 731 -26.25 47.08 -2.05
C LYS A 731 -26.24 45.56 -2.14
N CYS A 732 -27.37 44.87 -2.04
CA CYS A 732 -27.49 43.42 -2.11
C CYS A 732 -27.52 42.87 -3.55
N ASN A 733 -27.47 43.70 -4.58
CA ASN A 733 -27.61 43.31 -5.98
C ASN A 733 -26.27 43.01 -6.70
N ARG A 734 -25.17 43.46 -6.13
CA ARG A 734 -23.82 43.22 -6.69
C ARG A 734 -22.95 42.51 -5.69
N TYR A 735 -22.29 41.46 -6.16
CA TYR A 735 -21.38 40.65 -5.33
C TYR A 735 -20.26 41.52 -4.69
N SER A 736 -19.65 42.42 -5.46
CA SER A 736 -18.57 43.29 -4.98
C SER A 736 -19.04 44.18 -3.84
N GLU A 737 -20.24 44.79 -3.97
CA GLU A 737 -20.82 45.68 -2.93
C GLU A 737 -21.10 44.91 -1.63
N ILE A 738 -21.58 43.66 -1.72
CA ILE A 738 -21.77 42.79 -0.54
C ILE A 738 -20.43 42.46 0.11
N CYS A 739 -19.38 42.20 -0.67
CA CYS A 739 -18.04 41.94 -0.15
C CYS A 739 -17.45 43.19 0.57
N ASP A 740 -17.64 44.38 0.02
CA ASP A 740 -17.19 45.63 0.63
C ASP A 740 -17.97 45.90 1.94
N GLU A 741 -19.29 45.67 1.93
CA GLU A 741 -20.11 45.78 3.14
C GLU A 741 -19.70 44.73 4.19
N PHE A 742 -19.29 43.50 3.78
CA PHE A 742 -18.80 42.49 4.71
C PHE A 742 -17.48 42.91 5.38
N ASP A 743 -16.55 43.49 4.65
CA ASP A 743 -15.31 44.00 5.22
C ASP A 743 -15.58 45.09 6.28
N ASN A 744 -16.59 45.92 6.05
CA ASN A 744 -16.95 47.01 6.98
C ASN A 744 -17.83 46.55 8.12
N LYS A 745 -18.86 45.75 7.85
CA LYS A 745 -19.94 45.42 8.79
C LYS A 745 -19.87 44.02 9.37
N GLY A 746 -18.94 43.14 8.88
CA GLY A 746 -18.87 41.77 9.29
C GLY A 746 -20.18 41.01 9.05
N ILE A 747 -20.64 40.22 10.02
CA ILE A 747 -21.88 39.44 9.90
C ILE A 747 -23.16 40.33 9.90
N LYS A 748 -23.07 41.60 10.23
CA LYS A 748 -24.22 42.55 10.18
C LYS A 748 -24.72 42.79 8.74
N ILE A 749 -24.07 42.26 7.71
CA ILE A 749 -24.60 42.20 6.34
C ILE A 749 -25.80 41.28 6.19
N PHE A 750 -25.94 40.29 7.07
CA PHE A 750 -27.03 39.31 7.03
C PHE A 750 -28.32 39.79 7.69
N HIS A 751 -29.39 39.04 7.48
CA HIS A 751 -30.68 39.26 8.15
C HIS A 751 -30.51 39.20 9.68
N ASN A 752 -31.35 39.99 10.41
CA ASN A 752 -31.25 40.07 11.86
C ASN A 752 -31.36 38.72 12.59
N ASP A 753 -32.13 37.77 12.07
CA ASP A 753 -32.21 36.42 12.64
C ASP A 753 -30.84 35.76 12.67
N ILE A 754 -30.06 35.87 11.58
CA ILE A 754 -28.72 35.29 11.48
C ILE A 754 -27.79 36.00 12.47
N VAL A 755 -27.82 37.31 12.51
CA VAL A 755 -26.99 38.12 13.40
C VAL A 755 -27.26 37.80 14.88
N SER A 756 -28.55 37.76 15.26
CA SER A 756 -28.97 37.53 16.66
C SER A 756 -28.67 36.07 17.14
N GLU A 757 -28.77 35.07 16.26
CA GLU A 757 -28.42 33.69 16.58
C GLU A 757 -26.89 33.50 16.69
N THR A 758 -26.08 34.33 16.03
CA THR A 758 -24.63 34.21 15.97
C THR A 758 -23.90 34.99 17.06
N LEU A 759 -24.27 36.23 17.29
CA LEU A 759 -23.63 37.08 18.31
C LEU A 759 -24.17 36.74 19.69
N VAL A 760 -23.28 36.21 20.55
CA VAL A 760 -23.61 36.01 21.97
C VAL A 760 -23.78 37.39 22.62
N LYS A 761 -24.98 37.70 23.13
CA LYS A 761 -25.15 38.84 24.01
C LYS A 761 -24.24 38.65 25.23
N ASN A 762 -23.31 39.57 25.45
CA ASN A 762 -22.58 39.67 26.71
C ASN A 762 -23.60 40.04 27.80
N THR A 763 -24.20 39.05 28.45
CA THR A 763 -24.90 39.23 29.70
C THR A 763 -23.89 39.29 30.83
N THR A 764 -23.30 40.49 31.04
CA THR A 764 -22.78 40.87 32.35
C THR A 764 -24.01 41.22 33.19
N GLY A 765 -24.34 40.35 34.16
CA GLY A 765 -25.35 40.70 35.15
C GLY A 765 -26.11 39.50 35.69
N ASN A 766 -25.74 39.10 36.91
CA ASN A 766 -26.46 38.33 37.93
C ASN A 766 -27.14 37.01 37.54
N ALA A 767 -26.53 35.96 38.04
CA ALA A 767 -27.18 34.67 38.20
C ALA A 767 -28.31 34.74 39.23
N PRO A 768 -29.52 34.22 38.96
CA PRO A 768 -30.44 33.85 40.04
C PRO A 768 -30.07 32.47 40.56
N ILE A 769 -29.89 32.41 41.88
CA ILE A 769 -29.83 31.20 42.68
C ILE A 769 -31.14 30.43 42.51
N ILE A 770 -31.12 29.23 41.98
CA ILE A 770 -32.24 28.28 42.01
C ILE A 770 -31.96 27.26 43.09
N PRO A 771 -32.86 27.07 44.08
CA PRO A 771 -32.66 26.07 45.14
C PRO A 771 -32.91 24.66 44.64
N ALA A 772 -32.14 23.72 45.20
CA ALA A 772 -32.29 22.31 45.01
C ALA A 772 -33.57 21.76 45.68
N SER A 773 -34.32 20.94 44.95
CA SER A 773 -35.20 19.82 45.35
C SER A 773 -36.14 19.58 44.14
N GLU A 774 -36.37 18.38 43.66
CA GLU A 774 -36.75 17.12 44.28
C GLU A 774 -36.50 15.97 43.29
N LYS A 775 -36.11 14.83 43.87
CA LYS A 775 -36.20 13.52 43.26
C LYS A 775 -37.64 13.13 43.06
N VAL A 776 -38.02 12.65 41.86
CA VAL A 776 -39.07 11.62 41.73
C VAL A 776 -38.57 10.52 40.82
N GLN A 777 -38.67 9.28 41.35
CA GLN A 777 -38.54 8.03 40.67
C GLN A 777 -39.75 7.81 39.72
N GLU A 778 -39.53 7.32 38.53
CA GLU A 778 -40.02 6.06 37.99
C GLU A 778 -39.34 5.81 36.63
#